data_20f95b6c33b4ed0636d93a668e352f46
#
_entry.id   20f95b6c33b4ed0636d93a668e352f46
#
_cell.length_a   1.000
_cell.length_b   1.000
_cell.length_c   1.000
_cell.angle_alpha   90.00
_cell.angle_beta   90.00
_cell.angle_gamma   90.00
#
_symmetry.space_group_name_H-M   'P 1'
#
loop_
_entity.id
_entity.type
_entity.pdbx_description
1 polymer ?
#
loop_
_entity_poly.entity_id
_entity_poly.type
_entity_poly.pdbx_seq_one_letter_code
_entity_poly.pdbx_strand_id
1 'polypeptide(L)'
;MHTLPTLYLKGTFNGWGLDTPFVPVSPQQLQACVVLSADRHQFKIADKDGTAEWTFSAHPTQAIELNEAITQPLIATQGIGNDLVYIPQKTERFTLTLDCSQPQPSLTITKGANNAEVEVERAQLHSQLIPTCGPTPNAPHREHALAIDTLFDTLTIEENRRFPFVFGDNVDGYYEGQTHSFVGAGRYRHHQGWYLGGFAAFVDGQLLNKPEACRARLLPYGIEHHYACHSRDRLSVHSGQRQVALSVQSVEPTTLAIVPELNIALNDCQIKTYGQCVLIEINPERVPEGAPRFLALSANQAVEAQEMTFEQCPALDYAVHLDGGNCKLRITTSQPSTLLTLYLCFEHDKDAAIQQAQNAAYQHADLRHQHQLYHFLTDNDFYCDDQEYNRAVMWARLASRTFVSHEFGLGIWAGLPWFKDCWGRDTFIALSGTSLINGLFDEAKAIISNFASMQKSDLDDVNHGRIPNRVTSKTNIIYNTTDGTPWMIREIMEYLHYSGDMAFAQQIYPVVQRFIQGVEKHYLDEDGLMSHRDPDTWMDAKINGQIPWSPRGPKANDIQALWFESLQIAEQLALWQGDEAFAQHCHQLATKAQESFVTKFWQPESRCLADCLRHGDEADLSQRPNQLMALTIPMKRNLLAAEIGQHLVKNCVEQLLFPWGICSLTQSHQDFHPYHDNRSEYHKDAAYHNGTIWGWNAGFTVSALCQFGQQDFAYQLSKNLAKQILTQGHRGTMSENLDAFQQDENALVMTGTYAQAWSVSEFARNAQQDYLGFMPRLAEKRMLLHPQLPSRWHKVKARLPFGQHNALLFTVTRQNNTGQSNTLIYSVKPERVEPEVQITLVLELEDTQLHLTFPLNEAHSFIVRDGQLKPLAPEVILTVVDKPHYALLENLSFAQPDWQRKHHALQQQDYLRQKRMADNLALAED
;
A
#
# COMPACT_ATOMS: atom_id res chain seq x y z
N MET A 1 -20.15 26.99 -19.63
CA MET A 1 -19.21 27.79 -18.81
C MET A 1 -17.86 27.09 -18.90
N HIS A 2 -16.85 27.74 -19.45
CA HIS A 2 -15.51 27.14 -19.43
C HIS A 2 -15.08 27.01 -17.96
N THR A 3 -14.67 25.83 -17.55
CA THR A 3 -14.09 25.62 -16.24
C THR A 3 -12.78 26.39 -16.19
N LEU A 4 -12.64 27.31 -15.22
CA LEU A 4 -11.39 28.01 -14.96
C LEU A 4 -10.28 26.97 -14.71
N PRO A 5 -9.09 27.10 -15.30
CA PRO A 5 -7.97 26.26 -14.96
C PRO A 5 -7.54 26.53 -13.51
N THR A 6 -6.79 25.61 -12.91
CA THR A 6 -6.18 25.85 -11.61
C THR A 6 -5.16 26.99 -11.77
N LEU A 7 -5.36 28.08 -11.04
CA LEU A 7 -4.46 29.22 -11.01
C LEU A 7 -3.54 29.15 -9.81
N TYR A 8 -2.34 29.67 -9.93
CA TYR A 8 -1.30 29.65 -8.92
C TYR A 8 -0.76 31.08 -8.68
N LEU A 9 -0.43 31.37 -7.42
CA LEU A 9 0.32 32.55 -7.06
C LEU A 9 1.81 32.22 -7.20
N LYS A 10 2.45 32.68 -8.27
CA LYS A 10 3.86 32.46 -8.59
C LYS A 10 4.67 33.72 -8.28
N GLY A 11 5.69 33.62 -7.45
CA GLY A 11 6.45 34.80 -7.05
C GLY A 11 7.79 34.52 -6.40
N THR A 12 8.49 35.60 -6.00
CA THR A 12 9.81 35.53 -5.35
C THR A 12 9.80 34.78 -4.03
N PHE A 13 8.65 34.70 -3.35
CA PHE A 13 8.47 33.99 -2.08
C PHE A 13 8.35 32.47 -2.23
N ASN A 14 8.09 31.98 -3.45
CA ASN A 14 7.96 30.55 -3.74
C ASN A 14 8.79 30.11 -4.95
N GLY A 15 9.84 30.85 -5.29
CA GLY A 15 10.72 30.56 -6.42
C GLY A 15 10.00 30.45 -7.78
N TRP A 16 8.84 31.12 -7.91
CA TRP A 16 7.95 31.07 -9.09
C TRP A 16 7.31 29.68 -9.32
N GLY A 17 7.21 28.89 -8.26
CA GLY A 17 6.69 27.54 -8.27
C GLY A 17 5.15 27.44 -8.32
N LEU A 18 4.64 26.20 -8.21
CA LEU A 18 3.20 25.88 -8.25
C LEU A 18 2.61 25.57 -6.85
N ASP A 19 3.32 25.91 -5.79
CA ASP A 19 3.00 25.48 -4.43
C ASP A 19 1.91 26.32 -3.74
N THR A 20 1.49 27.41 -4.39
CA THR A 20 0.48 28.31 -3.86
C THR A 20 -0.72 28.40 -4.81
N PRO A 21 -1.58 27.35 -4.87
CA PRO A 21 -2.77 27.37 -5.71
C PRO A 21 -3.84 28.31 -5.18
N PHE A 22 -4.61 28.92 -6.07
CA PHE A 22 -5.86 29.58 -5.74
C PHE A 22 -6.98 28.53 -5.58
N VAL A 23 -7.67 28.57 -4.46
CA VAL A 23 -8.76 27.67 -4.10
C VAL A 23 -10.09 28.39 -4.27
N PRO A 24 -11.11 27.81 -4.91
CA PRO A 24 -12.43 28.40 -5.01
C PRO A 24 -13.09 28.56 -3.64
N VAL A 25 -13.53 29.78 -3.32
CA VAL A 25 -14.33 30.09 -2.13
C VAL A 25 -15.79 30.37 -2.49
N SER A 26 -16.04 30.72 -3.75
CA SER A 26 -17.36 30.83 -4.37
C SER A 26 -17.25 30.53 -5.87
N PRO A 27 -18.36 30.40 -6.62
CA PRO A 27 -18.32 30.13 -8.07
C PRO A 27 -17.50 31.14 -8.88
N GLN A 28 -17.25 32.33 -8.34
CA GLN A 28 -16.59 33.43 -9.04
C GLN A 28 -15.42 34.04 -8.25
N GLN A 29 -15.11 33.51 -7.07
CA GLN A 29 -13.99 33.99 -6.25
C GLN A 29 -13.06 32.85 -5.86
N LEU A 30 -11.76 33.11 -6.01
CA LEU A 30 -10.67 32.22 -5.65
C LEU A 30 -9.80 32.91 -4.58
N GLN A 31 -9.25 32.13 -3.67
CA GLN A 31 -8.33 32.65 -2.65
C GLN A 31 -7.02 31.85 -2.64
N ALA A 32 -5.93 32.58 -2.51
CA ALA A 32 -4.63 32.03 -2.19
C ALA A 32 -4.11 32.73 -0.96
N CYS A 33 -3.37 31.99 -0.20
CA CYS A 33 -2.90 32.49 1.06
C CYS A 33 -1.39 32.26 1.16
N VAL A 34 -0.66 33.22 1.74
CA VAL A 34 0.80 33.23 1.77
C VAL A 34 1.33 33.96 3.01
N VAL A 35 2.44 33.48 3.55
CA VAL A 35 3.21 34.26 4.54
C VAL A 35 4.29 35.05 3.78
N LEU A 36 4.28 36.34 3.89
CA LEU A 36 5.25 37.23 3.26
C LEU A 36 6.12 37.90 4.33
N SER A 37 7.44 37.86 4.15
CA SER A 37 8.41 38.57 4.96
C SER A 37 8.30 40.08 4.73
N ALA A 38 8.92 40.87 5.62
CA ALA A 38 8.97 42.34 5.48
C ALA A 38 9.94 42.76 4.36
N ASP A 39 9.87 42.11 3.21
CA ASP A 39 10.69 42.34 2.02
C ASP A 39 9.80 42.69 0.82
N ARG A 40 10.46 43.08 -0.27
CA ARG A 40 9.78 43.35 -1.53
C ARG A 40 9.52 42.03 -2.27
N HIS A 41 8.25 41.66 -2.39
CA HIS A 41 7.81 40.46 -3.13
C HIS A 41 7.29 40.83 -4.53
N GLN A 42 7.74 40.09 -5.55
CA GLN A 42 7.23 40.17 -6.91
C GLN A 42 6.51 38.88 -7.26
N PHE A 43 5.35 38.96 -7.89
CA PHE A 43 4.56 37.79 -8.22
C PHE A 43 3.59 38.00 -9.39
N LYS A 44 3.07 36.91 -9.92
CA LYS A 44 1.96 36.84 -10.89
C LYS A 44 0.96 35.78 -10.47
N ILE A 45 -0.24 35.92 -11.02
CA ILE A 45 -1.24 34.85 -10.97
C ILE A 45 -1.21 34.19 -12.33
N ALA A 46 -0.97 32.88 -12.40
CA ALA A 46 -0.90 32.16 -13.67
C ALA A 46 -1.38 30.71 -13.54
N ASP A 47 -1.80 30.11 -14.65
CA ASP A 47 -2.00 28.67 -14.73
C ASP A 47 -0.66 27.92 -14.64
N LYS A 48 -0.70 26.58 -14.64
CA LYS A 48 0.48 25.74 -14.54
C LYS A 48 1.54 26.09 -15.58
N ASP A 49 1.12 26.32 -16.83
CA ASP A 49 2.00 26.48 -17.99
C ASP A 49 2.33 27.96 -18.27
N GLY A 50 1.75 28.89 -17.54
CA GLY A 50 1.94 30.34 -17.71
C GLY A 50 1.40 30.84 -19.08
N THR A 51 0.23 30.32 -19.48
CA THR A 51 -0.36 30.68 -20.75
C THR A 51 -0.78 32.17 -20.77
N ALA A 52 -0.76 32.81 -21.95
CA ALA A 52 -1.10 34.23 -22.07
C ALA A 52 -2.52 34.56 -21.62
N GLU A 53 -3.43 33.64 -21.82
CA GLU A 53 -4.85 33.79 -21.47
C GLU A 53 -5.06 33.78 -19.93
N TRP A 54 -4.24 33.01 -19.21
CA TRP A 54 -4.38 32.78 -17.78
C TRP A 54 -3.21 33.29 -16.94
N THR A 55 -2.40 34.19 -17.46
CA THR A 55 -1.36 34.91 -16.74
C THR A 55 -1.80 36.34 -16.50
N PHE A 56 -1.92 36.76 -15.25
CA PHE A 56 -2.49 38.06 -14.88
C PHE A 56 -1.46 38.98 -14.23
N SER A 57 -1.52 40.26 -14.61
CA SER A 57 -0.80 41.38 -14.04
C SER A 57 -1.70 42.61 -14.00
N ALA A 58 -1.26 43.69 -13.37
CA ALA A 58 -2.01 44.94 -13.33
C ALA A 58 -1.64 45.94 -14.48
N HIS A 59 -0.52 45.71 -15.17
CA HIS A 59 -0.05 46.58 -16.26
C HIS A 59 0.73 45.75 -17.30
N PRO A 60 0.65 46.08 -18.62
CA PRO A 60 1.28 45.28 -19.65
C PRO A 60 2.82 45.31 -19.63
N THR A 61 3.45 46.36 -19.11
CA THR A 61 4.92 46.56 -19.22
C THR A 61 5.58 47.07 -17.92
N GLN A 62 4.83 47.29 -16.86
CA GLN A 62 5.37 47.86 -15.61
C GLN A 62 4.91 46.98 -14.40
N ALA A 63 5.81 46.84 -13.43
CA ALA A 63 5.46 46.27 -12.15
C ALA A 63 4.59 47.24 -11.35
N ILE A 64 3.47 46.76 -10.79
CA ILE A 64 2.54 47.56 -10.00
C ILE A 64 2.58 47.13 -8.54
N GLU A 65 2.81 48.10 -7.67
CA GLU A 65 2.76 47.89 -6.22
C GLU A 65 1.32 47.89 -5.72
N LEU A 66 0.97 46.85 -5.00
CA LEU A 66 -0.34 46.63 -4.40
C LEU A 66 -0.40 47.28 -3.00
N ASN A 67 -1.58 47.78 -2.66
CA ASN A 67 -1.87 48.27 -1.34
C ASN A 67 -2.86 47.36 -0.61
N GLU A 68 -2.65 47.17 0.69
CA GLU A 68 -3.50 46.36 1.52
C GLU A 68 -4.97 46.80 1.50
N ALA A 69 -5.89 45.84 1.38
CA ALA A 69 -7.33 46.02 1.29
C ALA A 69 -7.83 46.86 0.10
N ILE A 70 -6.97 47.20 -0.86
CA ILE A 70 -7.35 47.86 -2.10
C ILE A 70 -7.47 46.85 -3.22
N THR A 71 -8.61 46.86 -3.93
CA THR A 71 -8.85 45.96 -5.07
C THR A 71 -8.15 46.49 -6.31
N GLN A 72 -7.28 45.71 -6.92
CA GLN A 72 -6.54 45.99 -8.11
C GLN A 72 -7.13 45.26 -9.32
N PRO A 73 -7.63 45.94 -10.35
CA PRO A 73 -8.02 45.29 -11.61
C PRO A 73 -6.82 44.62 -12.29
N LEU A 74 -7.02 43.45 -12.85
CA LEU A 74 -5.99 42.66 -13.53
C LEU A 74 -6.25 42.58 -15.03
N ILE A 75 -5.19 42.40 -15.79
CA ILE A 75 -5.25 42.13 -17.22
C ILE A 75 -4.46 40.86 -17.53
N ALA A 76 -4.90 40.08 -18.51
CA ALA A 76 -4.13 38.97 -19.05
C ALA A 76 -2.93 39.50 -19.83
N THR A 77 -1.72 38.99 -19.51
CA THR A 77 -0.51 39.53 -20.13
C THR A 77 0.63 38.51 -20.13
N GLN A 78 1.50 38.60 -21.13
CA GLN A 78 2.80 37.89 -21.15
C GLN A 78 3.95 38.91 -21.07
N GLY A 79 5.00 38.54 -20.34
CA GLY A 79 6.25 39.29 -20.32
C GLY A 79 6.94 39.35 -18.98
N ILE A 80 8.19 39.75 -19.03
CA ILE A 80 9.04 40.00 -17.88
C ILE A 80 8.93 41.50 -17.50
N GLY A 81 8.89 41.80 -16.18
CA GLY A 81 8.90 43.17 -15.67
C GLY A 81 7.51 43.82 -15.47
N ASN A 82 6.42 43.06 -15.66
CA ASN A 82 5.05 43.48 -15.40
C ASN A 82 4.44 42.76 -14.19
N ASP A 83 5.24 42.47 -13.17
CA ASP A 83 4.82 41.76 -12.00
C ASP A 83 3.95 42.60 -11.06
N LEU A 84 3.13 41.92 -10.24
CA LEU A 84 2.55 42.52 -9.06
C LEU A 84 3.61 42.61 -7.98
N VAL A 85 3.61 43.66 -7.21
CA VAL A 85 4.57 43.89 -6.14
C VAL A 85 3.83 44.15 -4.84
N TYR A 86 4.28 43.54 -3.76
CA TYR A 86 3.78 43.85 -2.44
C TYR A 86 4.93 43.92 -1.42
N ILE A 87 4.88 44.89 -0.52
CA ILE A 87 5.89 45.12 0.52
C ILE A 87 5.21 45.16 1.88
N PRO A 88 5.16 44.03 2.60
CA PRO A 88 4.59 44.00 3.97
C PRO A 88 5.42 44.85 4.94
N GLN A 89 4.78 45.50 5.86
CA GLN A 89 5.48 46.28 6.95
C GLN A 89 6.20 45.35 7.95
N LYS A 90 5.72 44.13 8.10
CA LYS A 90 6.30 43.07 8.92
C LYS A 90 5.93 41.71 8.31
N THR A 91 6.64 40.67 8.74
CA THR A 91 6.32 39.30 8.32
C THR A 91 4.95 38.91 8.88
N GLU A 92 3.99 38.72 8.01
CA GLU A 92 2.60 38.40 8.34
C GLU A 92 1.99 37.49 7.30
N ARG A 93 0.85 36.95 7.64
CA ARG A 93 0.00 36.14 6.77
C ARG A 93 -0.92 37.05 5.97
N PHE A 94 -1.03 36.79 4.67
CA PHE A 94 -1.90 37.52 3.77
C PHE A 94 -2.80 36.58 2.99
N THR A 95 -4.04 36.99 2.79
CA THR A 95 -5.00 36.34 1.89
C THR A 95 -5.14 37.20 0.63
N LEU A 96 -4.92 36.57 -0.51
CA LEU A 96 -5.13 37.17 -1.81
C LEU A 96 -6.43 36.63 -2.39
N THR A 97 -7.42 37.51 -2.57
CA THR A 97 -8.72 37.15 -3.15
C THR A 97 -8.78 37.60 -4.61
N LEU A 98 -8.92 36.63 -5.52
CA LEU A 98 -9.12 36.86 -6.95
C LEU A 98 -10.62 36.77 -7.25
N ASP A 99 -11.20 37.88 -7.68
CA ASP A 99 -12.60 37.98 -8.08
C ASP A 99 -12.73 37.96 -9.60
N CYS A 100 -13.39 36.92 -10.12
CA CYS A 100 -13.68 36.72 -11.54
C CYS A 100 -15.16 36.95 -11.87
N SER A 101 -15.90 37.67 -11.05
CA SER A 101 -17.31 37.97 -11.27
C SER A 101 -17.56 38.95 -12.46
N GLN A 102 -16.53 39.70 -12.80
CA GLN A 102 -16.55 40.64 -13.95
C GLN A 102 -15.66 40.12 -15.07
N PRO A 103 -15.86 40.56 -16.33
CA PRO A 103 -15.01 40.18 -17.45
C PRO A 103 -13.53 40.51 -17.24
N GLN A 104 -13.22 41.51 -16.43
CA GLN A 104 -11.89 41.86 -15.98
C GLN A 104 -11.70 41.40 -14.53
N PRO A 105 -10.85 40.38 -14.28
CA PRO A 105 -10.58 39.93 -12.93
C PRO A 105 -9.96 41.01 -12.04
N SER A 106 -10.14 40.88 -10.72
CA SER A 106 -9.52 41.80 -9.77
C SER A 106 -8.92 41.08 -8.59
N LEU A 107 -7.85 41.62 -8.03
CA LEU A 107 -7.14 41.06 -6.89
C LEU A 107 -7.21 42.00 -5.69
N THR A 108 -7.51 41.45 -4.52
CA THR A 108 -7.42 42.14 -3.24
C THR A 108 -6.47 41.38 -2.33
N ILE A 109 -5.52 42.07 -1.68
CA ILE A 109 -4.66 41.51 -0.67
C ILE A 109 -5.10 42.05 0.73
N THR A 110 -5.31 41.12 1.67
CA THR A 110 -5.73 41.47 3.04
C THR A 110 -4.88 40.73 4.04
N LYS A 111 -4.72 41.31 5.24
CA LYS A 111 -4.07 40.61 6.36
C LYS A 111 -4.89 39.37 6.72
N GLY A 112 -4.17 38.29 7.02
CA GLY A 112 -4.78 37.08 7.51
C GLY A 112 -5.30 37.19 8.93
N ALA A 113 -6.17 36.25 9.27
CA ALA A 113 -6.94 36.27 10.51
C ALA A 113 -6.12 36.02 11.79
N ASN A 114 -6.64 36.46 12.96
CA ASN A 114 -6.08 36.10 14.27
C ASN A 114 -6.40 34.63 14.67
N ASN A 115 -5.90 34.17 15.85
CA ASN A 115 -6.02 32.75 16.25
C ASN A 115 -7.46 32.22 16.31
N ALA A 116 -8.42 33.03 16.78
CA ALA A 116 -9.83 32.65 16.86
C ALA A 116 -10.45 32.50 15.45
N GLU A 117 -10.03 33.36 14.52
CA GLU A 117 -10.43 33.30 13.11
C GLU A 117 -9.82 32.08 12.41
N VAL A 118 -8.60 31.65 12.77
CA VAL A 118 -7.97 30.40 12.25
C VAL A 118 -8.77 29.17 12.67
N GLU A 119 -9.27 29.11 13.88
CA GLU A 119 -10.13 27.98 14.31
C GLU A 119 -11.47 27.99 13.56
N VAL A 120 -12.05 29.14 13.29
CA VAL A 120 -13.27 29.28 12.47
C VAL A 120 -12.98 28.88 11.02
N GLU A 121 -11.86 29.35 10.44
CA GLU A 121 -11.43 28.96 9.09
C GLU A 121 -11.20 27.45 8.99
N ARG A 122 -10.55 26.85 10.01
CA ARG A 122 -10.33 25.40 10.10
C ARG A 122 -11.65 24.62 10.15
N ALA A 123 -12.59 25.05 10.97
CA ALA A 123 -13.91 24.45 11.05
C ALA A 123 -14.70 24.60 9.75
N GLN A 124 -14.61 25.77 9.09
CA GLN A 124 -15.22 26.02 7.79
C GLN A 124 -14.58 25.16 6.70
N LEU A 125 -13.25 25.08 6.65
CA LEU A 125 -12.55 24.20 5.71
C LEU A 125 -12.96 22.75 5.92
N HIS A 126 -13.00 22.28 7.16
CA HIS A 126 -13.45 20.93 7.48
C HIS A 126 -14.89 20.70 7.00
N SER A 127 -15.83 21.61 7.25
CA SER A 127 -17.21 21.50 6.79
C SER A 127 -17.35 21.54 5.26
N GLN A 128 -16.50 22.29 4.56
CA GLN A 128 -16.47 22.36 3.09
C GLN A 128 -15.90 21.11 2.44
N LEU A 129 -14.92 20.48 3.10
CA LEU A 129 -14.27 19.27 2.66
C LEU A 129 -15.07 18.01 3.00
N ILE A 130 -15.96 18.04 4.02
CA ILE A 130 -16.87 16.93 4.31
C ILE A 130 -17.79 16.76 3.11
N PRO A 131 -17.80 15.59 2.45
CA PRO A 131 -18.75 15.33 1.40
C PRO A 131 -20.15 15.45 2.00
N THR A 132 -20.94 16.39 1.55
CA THR A 132 -22.34 16.47 1.92
C THR A 132 -23.02 15.16 1.55
N CYS A 133 -23.60 14.47 2.53
CA CYS A 133 -24.47 13.32 2.32
C CYS A 133 -25.74 13.76 1.61
N GLY A 134 -25.65 14.06 0.34
CA GLY A 134 -26.74 14.43 -0.53
C GLY A 134 -26.40 14.11 -1.97
N PRO A 135 -27.38 13.76 -2.80
CA PRO A 135 -27.10 13.38 -4.18
C PRO A 135 -26.52 14.58 -4.93
N THR A 136 -25.20 14.62 -5.06
CA THR A 136 -24.60 15.39 -6.14
C THR A 136 -24.92 14.62 -7.43
N PRO A 137 -25.48 15.25 -8.46
CA PRO A 137 -25.92 14.56 -9.68
C PRO A 137 -24.86 13.71 -10.38
N ASN A 138 -23.58 13.83 -9.97
CA ASN A 138 -22.44 13.17 -10.60
C ASN A 138 -21.67 12.20 -9.69
N ALA A 139 -22.18 11.84 -8.50
CA ALA A 139 -21.52 10.90 -7.61
C ALA A 139 -22.51 9.92 -6.98
N PRO A 140 -23.14 9.02 -7.77
CA PRO A 140 -24.21 8.13 -7.30
C PRO A 140 -23.74 7.08 -6.28
N HIS A 141 -22.44 6.84 -6.13
CA HIS A 141 -21.89 5.87 -5.19
C HIS A 141 -21.65 6.43 -3.79
N ARG A 142 -21.65 7.75 -3.62
CA ARG A 142 -21.49 8.38 -2.29
C ARG A 142 -22.79 8.44 -1.48
N GLU A 143 -23.93 8.08 -2.06
CA GLU A 143 -25.23 8.06 -1.35
C GLU A 143 -25.24 7.18 -0.10
N HIS A 144 -24.26 6.27 0.05
CA HIS A 144 -24.18 5.33 1.16
C HIS A 144 -22.82 5.37 1.89
N ALA A 145 -21.90 6.25 1.50
CA ALA A 145 -20.64 6.39 2.23
C ALA A 145 -20.91 7.01 3.61
N LEU A 146 -20.26 6.46 4.62
CA LEU A 146 -20.27 7.05 5.95
C LEU A 146 -19.63 8.45 5.90
N ALA A 147 -20.11 9.37 6.72
CA ALA A 147 -19.43 10.65 6.92
C ALA A 147 -18.00 10.40 7.42
N ILE A 148 -17.07 11.31 7.10
CA ILE A 148 -15.63 11.14 7.39
C ILE A 148 -15.37 10.80 8.86
N ASP A 149 -15.98 11.53 9.80
CA ASP A 149 -15.78 11.28 11.22
C ASP A 149 -16.32 9.91 11.65
N THR A 150 -17.50 9.54 11.15
CA THR A 150 -18.12 8.23 11.43
C THR A 150 -17.26 7.09 10.86
N LEU A 151 -16.73 7.24 9.65
CA LEU A 151 -15.86 6.24 9.04
C LEU A 151 -14.58 6.07 9.87
N PHE A 152 -13.93 7.16 10.22
CA PHE A 152 -12.68 7.11 10.98
C PHE A 152 -12.89 6.59 12.41
N ASP A 153 -13.98 6.96 13.06
CA ASP A 153 -14.34 6.38 14.36
C ASP A 153 -14.60 4.86 14.27
N THR A 154 -15.25 4.40 13.20
CA THR A 154 -15.47 2.97 12.94
C THR A 154 -14.14 2.23 12.76
N LEU A 155 -13.16 2.86 12.08
CA LEU A 155 -11.85 2.28 11.83
C LEU A 155 -10.91 2.35 13.04
N THR A 156 -11.16 3.23 13.99
CA THR A 156 -10.28 3.43 15.14
C THR A 156 -9.99 2.12 15.87
N ILE A 157 -8.69 1.86 16.10
CA ILE A 157 -8.20 0.80 17.00
C ILE A 157 -7.82 1.48 18.31
N GLU A 158 -8.49 1.12 19.39
CA GLU A 158 -8.33 1.78 20.68
C GLU A 158 -7.91 0.77 21.75
N GLU A 159 -6.86 1.10 22.50
CA GLU A 159 -6.40 0.30 23.63
C GLU A 159 -5.95 1.20 24.79
N ASN A 160 -6.08 0.70 26.01
CA ASN A 160 -5.61 1.35 27.24
C ASN A 160 -4.21 0.88 27.67
N ARG A 161 -3.53 0.11 26.84
CA ARG A 161 -2.20 -0.44 27.04
C ARG A 161 -1.30 -0.13 25.85
N ARG A 162 0.01 -0.24 26.05
CA ARG A 162 1.02 -0.03 25.03
C ARG A 162 0.85 -0.98 23.84
N PHE A 163 0.88 -0.43 22.63
CA PHE A 163 0.94 -1.17 21.38
C PHE A 163 1.79 -0.43 20.32
N PRO A 164 2.41 -1.17 19.41
CA PRO A 164 3.19 -0.61 18.32
C PRO A 164 2.34 -0.27 17.10
N PHE A 165 2.84 0.67 16.27
CA PHE A 165 2.23 1.08 15.02
C PHE A 165 3.27 1.60 14.02
N VAL A 166 2.91 1.71 12.74
CA VAL A 166 3.79 2.23 11.68
C VAL A 166 2.99 3.01 10.65
N PHE A 167 3.58 4.11 10.14
CA PHE A 167 3.06 4.92 9.04
C PHE A 167 4.17 5.25 8.05
N GLY A 168 3.88 5.26 6.74
CA GLY A 168 4.78 5.73 5.69
C GLY A 168 4.38 7.11 5.19
N ASP A 169 5.35 7.89 4.69
CA ASP A 169 5.10 9.18 4.05
C ASP A 169 4.91 9.08 2.53
N ASN A 170 5.08 7.89 1.95
CA ASN A 170 5.01 7.60 0.52
C ASN A 170 6.03 8.37 -0.34
N VAL A 171 7.09 8.89 0.25
CA VAL A 171 8.23 9.48 -0.44
C VAL A 171 9.46 8.58 -0.24
N ASP A 172 10.08 8.64 0.92
CA ASP A 172 11.23 7.83 1.30
C ASP A 172 11.36 7.65 2.82
N GLY A 173 10.37 8.10 3.57
CA GLY A 173 10.32 8.08 5.03
C GLY A 173 9.18 7.27 5.62
N TYR A 174 9.38 6.83 6.85
CA TYR A 174 8.36 6.17 7.67
C TYR A 174 8.56 6.50 9.15
N TYR A 175 7.47 6.42 9.90
CA TYR A 175 7.47 6.51 11.35
C TYR A 175 7.05 5.16 11.95
N GLU A 176 7.93 4.55 12.73
CA GLU A 176 7.62 3.41 13.58
C GLU A 176 7.54 3.87 15.02
N GLY A 177 6.47 3.57 15.73
CA GLY A 177 6.27 4.05 17.08
C GLY A 177 5.55 3.09 18.01
N GLN A 178 5.49 3.50 19.28
CA GLN A 178 4.74 2.81 20.32
C GLN A 178 3.95 3.82 21.14
N THR A 179 2.76 3.42 21.56
CA THR A 179 1.91 4.22 22.44
C THR A 179 2.39 4.17 23.89
N HIS A 180 1.87 5.05 24.75
CA HIS A 180 2.11 5.05 26.20
C HIS A 180 3.60 5.07 26.58
N SER A 181 4.43 5.77 25.80
CA SER A 181 5.86 5.85 26.06
C SER A 181 6.45 7.14 25.50
N PHE A 182 7.45 7.71 26.18
CA PHE A 182 8.32 8.74 25.65
C PHE A 182 9.60 8.11 25.09
N VAL A 183 10.30 7.34 25.91
CA VAL A 183 11.57 6.71 25.53
C VAL A 183 11.31 5.58 24.55
N GLY A 184 11.98 5.63 23.40
CA GLY A 184 11.77 4.67 22.33
C GLY A 184 10.36 4.72 21.75
N ALA A 185 9.66 5.85 21.93
CA ALA A 185 8.31 6.06 21.45
C ALA A 185 8.21 5.94 19.94
N GLY A 186 9.26 6.32 19.20
CA GLY A 186 9.23 6.15 17.77
C GLY A 186 10.50 6.60 17.06
N ARG A 187 10.48 6.40 15.75
CA ARG A 187 11.57 6.75 14.84
C ARG A 187 11.00 7.18 13.51
N TYR A 188 11.11 8.47 13.19
CA TYR A 188 10.87 8.95 11.84
C TYR A 188 12.20 8.93 11.09
N ARG A 189 12.24 8.16 10.02
CA ARG A 189 13.43 7.90 9.23
C ARG A 189 13.21 8.27 7.78
N HIS A 190 14.28 8.83 7.17
CA HIS A 190 14.43 8.99 5.74
C HIS A 190 15.73 8.33 5.30
N HIS A 191 15.68 7.44 4.34
CA HIS A 191 16.84 6.71 3.88
C HIS A 191 17.62 6.09 5.06
N GLN A 192 18.79 6.58 5.37
CA GLN A 192 19.58 6.17 6.55
C GLN A 192 19.49 7.16 7.72
N GLY A 193 18.86 8.34 7.52
CA GLY A 193 18.73 9.36 8.56
C GLY A 193 17.59 9.06 9.54
N TRP A 194 17.82 9.33 10.82
CA TRP A 194 16.80 9.31 11.85
C TRP A 194 16.67 10.70 12.46
N TYR A 195 15.46 11.29 12.39
CA TYR A 195 15.25 12.71 12.68
C TYR A 195 14.37 12.98 13.89
N LEU A 196 13.32 12.21 14.08
CA LEU A 196 12.31 12.41 15.13
C LEU A 196 12.05 11.11 15.87
N GLY A 197 12.10 11.15 17.20
CA GLY A 197 11.65 10.08 18.08
C GLY A 197 10.16 10.25 18.40
N GLY A 198 9.89 10.87 19.55
CA GLY A 198 8.53 11.22 19.96
C GLY A 198 8.39 12.74 20.15
N PHE A 199 7.49 13.11 21.02
CA PHE A 199 7.33 14.50 21.46
C PHE A 199 6.67 14.57 22.84
N ALA A 200 6.93 15.66 23.56
CA ALA A 200 6.20 16.03 24.77
C ALA A 200 5.20 17.13 24.45
N ALA A 201 4.00 17.03 25.00
CA ALA A 201 2.94 18.03 24.89
C ALA A 201 2.59 18.60 26.27
N PHE A 202 2.31 19.89 26.34
CA PHE A 202 2.00 20.60 27.57
C PHE A 202 0.70 21.39 27.43
N VAL A 203 -0.10 21.36 28.49
CA VAL A 203 -1.33 22.15 28.65
C VAL A 203 -1.21 22.96 29.92
N ASP A 204 -1.27 24.28 29.84
CA ASP A 204 -1.06 25.21 30.97
C ASP A 204 0.22 24.93 31.76
N GLY A 205 1.30 24.68 31.04
CA GLY A 205 2.60 24.33 31.61
C GLY A 205 2.73 22.91 32.19
N GLN A 206 1.64 22.14 32.25
CA GLN A 206 1.64 20.76 32.74
C GLN A 206 1.91 19.77 31.62
N LEU A 207 2.85 18.87 31.85
CA LEU A 207 3.18 17.77 30.90
C LEU A 207 2.01 16.79 30.80
N LEU A 208 1.60 16.46 29.56
CA LEU A 208 0.75 15.31 29.31
C LEU A 208 1.60 14.03 29.40
N ASN A 209 1.43 13.27 30.47
CA ASN A 209 2.24 12.10 30.76
C ASN A 209 1.80 10.91 29.90
N LYS A 210 2.46 10.66 28.75
CA LYS A 210 2.10 9.59 27.80
C LYS A 210 2.01 8.19 28.43
N PRO A 211 2.91 7.77 29.34
CA PRO A 211 2.76 6.51 30.05
C PRO A 211 1.44 6.36 30.82
N GLU A 212 0.84 7.44 31.24
CA GLU A 212 -0.41 7.50 32.03
C GLU A 212 -1.63 7.85 31.17
N ALA A 213 -1.52 7.87 29.85
CA ALA A 213 -2.66 8.09 28.97
C ALA A 213 -3.77 7.08 29.27
N CYS A 214 -5.01 7.55 29.43
CA CYS A 214 -6.16 6.69 29.70
C CYS A 214 -6.39 5.69 28.57
N ARG A 215 -6.10 6.11 27.33
CA ARG A 215 -6.20 5.29 26.11
C ARG A 215 -5.37 5.89 25.00
N ALA A 216 -4.98 5.06 24.04
CA ALA A 216 -4.44 5.47 22.76
C ALA A 216 -5.35 5.00 21.63
N ARG A 217 -5.52 5.83 20.62
CA ARG A 217 -6.36 5.58 19.45
C ARG A 217 -5.51 5.62 18.19
N LEU A 218 -5.37 4.48 17.51
CA LEU A 218 -4.81 4.43 16.16
C LEU A 218 -5.93 4.78 15.18
N LEU A 219 -5.71 5.86 14.45
CA LEU A 219 -6.60 6.44 13.46
C LEU A 219 -6.00 6.21 12.06
N PRO A 220 -6.78 6.21 10.98
CA PRO A 220 -6.25 6.10 9.62
C PRO A 220 -5.14 7.11 9.29
N TYR A 221 -5.10 8.24 9.98
CA TYR A 221 -4.19 9.37 9.73
C TYR A 221 -3.17 9.61 10.85
N GLY A 222 -3.13 8.80 11.91
CA GLY A 222 -2.18 9.01 13.00
C GLY A 222 -2.51 8.30 14.29
N ILE A 223 -1.74 8.60 15.32
CA ILE A 223 -1.93 8.09 16.68
C ILE A 223 -2.28 9.21 17.64
N GLU A 224 -3.29 9.00 18.48
CA GLU A 224 -3.81 9.97 19.42
C GLU A 224 -3.82 9.38 20.83
N HIS A 225 -3.36 10.15 21.85
CA HIS A 225 -3.46 9.79 23.25
C HIS A 225 -4.50 10.68 23.94
N HIS A 226 -5.31 10.08 24.80
CA HIS A 226 -6.33 10.76 25.62
C HIS A 226 -5.94 10.69 27.08
N TYR A 227 -6.09 11.81 27.78
CA TYR A 227 -5.69 12.01 29.18
C TYR A 227 -6.88 12.28 30.09
N ALA A 228 -6.72 12.05 31.39
CA ALA A 228 -7.76 12.28 32.41
C ALA A 228 -8.24 13.75 32.48
N CYS A 229 -7.40 14.68 32.10
CA CYS A 229 -7.75 16.11 32.01
C CYS A 229 -8.56 16.47 30.75
N HIS A 230 -9.08 15.49 30.02
CA HIS A 230 -9.78 15.64 28.73
C HIS A 230 -8.96 16.27 27.60
N SER A 231 -7.67 16.49 27.83
CA SER A 231 -6.75 16.89 26.78
C SER A 231 -6.30 15.69 25.95
N ARG A 232 -5.77 15.97 24.77
CA ARG A 232 -5.24 14.93 23.88
C ARG A 232 -4.02 15.44 23.12
N ASP A 233 -3.14 14.52 22.77
CA ASP A 233 -2.07 14.78 21.81
C ASP A 233 -2.17 13.82 20.61
N ARG A 234 -1.59 14.20 19.47
CA ARG A 234 -1.62 13.42 18.24
C ARG A 234 -0.32 13.56 17.46
N LEU A 235 0.09 12.46 16.84
CA LEU A 235 1.12 12.43 15.80
C LEU A 235 0.49 11.89 14.51
N SER A 236 0.73 12.55 13.38
CA SER A 236 0.33 12.08 12.05
C SER A 236 1.48 12.21 11.06
N VAL A 237 1.59 11.23 10.15
CA VAL A 237 2.53 11.24 9.03
C VAL A 237 1.72 11.43 7.75
N HIS A 238 2.12 12.39 6.91
CA HIS A 238 1.33 12.79 5.76
C HIS A 238 1.84 12.13 4.48
N SER A 239 0.94 11.49 3.74
CA SER A 239 1.27 10.80 2.49
C SER A 239 1.65 11.77 1.38
N GLY A 240 2.69 11.44 0.63
CA GLY A 240 3.19 12.20 -0.52
C GLY A 240 4.11 13.36 -0.16
N GLN A 241 4.46 13.52 1.12
CA GLN A 241 5.35 14.58 1.60
C GLN A 241 6.18 14.08 2.78
N ARG A 242 7.45 14.52 2.87
CA ARG A 242 8.29 14.28 4.05
C ARG A 242 7.84 15.14 5.22
N GLN A 243 6.67 14.86 5.76
CA GLN A 243 5.98 15.70 6.71
C GLN A 243 5.36 14.92 7.86
N VAL A 244 5.59 15.43 9.08
CA VAL A 244 4.95 14.96 10.30
C VAL A 244 4.22 16.13 10.94
N ALA A 245 3.00 15.92 11.43
CA ALA A 245 2.29 16.88 12.25
C ALA A 245 2.16 16.36 13.69
N LEU A 246 2.52 17.21 14.64
CA LEU A 246 2.37 17.00 16.07
C LEU A 246 1.31 17.96 16.59
N SER A 247 0.32 17.50 17.34
CA SER A 247 -0.69 18.38 17.89
C SER A 247 -0.98 18.12 19.37
N VAL A 248 -1.40 19.16 20.06
CA VAL A 248 -1.96 19.10 21.41
C VAL A 248 -3.26 19.89 21.44
N GLN A 249 -4.25 19.32 22.11
CA GLN A 249 -5.58 19.92 22.25
C GLN A 249 -6.03 19.92 23.70
N SER A 250 -6.64 21.04 24.13
CA SER A 250 -7.31 21.20 25.42
C SER A 250 -8.79 21.49 25.21
N VAL A 251 -9.61 21.34 26.26
CA VAL A 251 -11.05 21.69 26.25
C VAL A 251 -11.24 23.21 26.24
N GLU A 252 -10.51 23.91 27.11
CA GLU A 252 -10.60 25.34 27.24
C GLU A 252 -9.36 26.04 26.66
N PRO A 253 -9.48 27.26 26.14
CA PRO A 253 -8.33 28.02 25.65
C PRO A 253 -7.29 28.22 26.77
N THR A 254 -6.08 27.77 26.55
CA THR A 254 -4.95 27.86 27.48
C THR A 254 -3.61 27.93 26.75
N THR A 255 -2.52 28.10 27.48
CA THR A 255 -1.18 28.00 26.89
C THR A 255 -0.85 26.57 26.54
N LEU A 256 -0.61 26.31 25.27
CA LEU A 256 -0.23 25.01 24.76
C LEU A 256 1.25 25.01 24.31
N ALA A 257 1.97 23.91 24.53
CA ALA A 257 3.32 23.78 24.02
C ALA A 257 3.64 22.35 23.56
N ILE A 258 4.56 22.25 22.58
CA ILE A 258 5.09 21.00 22.04
C ILE A 258 6.62 21.06 22.05
N VAL A 259 7.24 19.96 22.48
CA VAL A 259 8.69 19.75 22.41
C VAL A 259 8.92 18.46 21.60
N PRO A 260 9.34 18.54 20.33
CA PRO A 260 9.68 17.35 19.54
C PRO A 260 11.00 16.74 20.03
N GLU A 261 11.09 15.43 20.05
CA GLU A 261 12.31 14.66 20.29
C GLU A 261 13.13 14.59 19.00
N LEU A 262 14.02 15.54 18.79
CA LEU A 262 14.84 15.63 17.59
C LEU A 262 16.16 14.87 17.78
N ASN A 263 16.43 13.94 16.86
CA ASN A 263 17.71 13.20 16.79
C ASN A 263 18.75 13.98 15.96
N ILE A 264 18.97 15.24 16.34
CA ILE A 264 19.88 16.18 15.71
C ILE A 264 20.79 16.76 16.82
N ALA A 265 22.11 16.65 16.65
CA ALA A 265 23.06 17.21 17.61
C ALA A 265 23.06 18.73 17.56
N LEU A 266 23.02 19.37 18.71
CA LEU A 266 23.01 20.84 18.83
C LEU A 266 24.25 21.48 18.17
N ASN A 267 25.42 20.85 18.33
CA ASN A 267 26.67 21.32 17.73
C ASN A 267 26.78 21.07 16.22
N ASP A 268 25.90 20.22 15.67
CA ASP A 268 25.90 19.82 14.26
C ASP A 268 24.78 20.49 13.46
N CYS A 269 24.13 21.52 14.02
CA CYS A 269 23.08 22.24 13.31
C CYS A 269 23.12 23.76 13.59
N GLN A 270 22.45 24.50 12.71
CA GLN A 270 22.14 25.92 12.89
C GLN A 270 20.64 26.12 12.94
N ILE A 271 20.17 26.87 13.93
CA ILE A 271 18.76 27.20 14.09
C ILE A 271 18.55 28.64 13.63
N LYS A 272 17.61 28.88 12.73
CA LYS A 272 17.26 30.20 12.18
C LYS A 272 15.75 30.37 12.14
N THR A 273 15.27 31.56 12.41
CA THR A 273 13.84 31.89 12.34
C THR A 273 13.54 32.69 11.07
N TYR A 274 12.51 32.28 10.35
CA TYR A 274 11.98 32.93 9.14
C TYR A 274 10.49 33.22 9.35
N GLY A 275 10.17 34.36 9.92
CA GLY A 275 8.78 34.70 10.33
C GLY A 275 8.28 33.75 11.43
N GLN A 276 7.23 33.00 11.13
CA GLN A 276 6.67 31.98 12.04
C GLN A 276 7.26 30.56 11.79
N CYS A 277 8.27 30.46 10.92
CA CYS A 277 8.94 29.20 10.63
C CYS A 277 10.30 29.15 11.31
N VAL A 278 10.60 28.05 11.98
CA VAL A 278 11.93 27.75 12.52
C VAL A 278 12.60 26.75 11.59
N LEU A 279 13.78 27.05 11.09
CA LEU A 279 14.60 26.19 10.25
C LEU A 279 15.79 25.65 11.06
N ILE A 280 15.96 24.34 11.02
CA ILE A 280 17.16 23.64 11.50
C ILE A 280 17.93 23.16 10.28
N GLU A 281 19.10 23.72 10.09
CA GLU A 281 20.04 23.35 9.03
C GLU A 281 21.12 22.43 9.60
N ILE A 282 21.17 21.18 9.17
CA ILE A 282 22.14 20.19 9.65
C ILE A 282 23.44 20.33 8.83
N ASN A 283 24.59 20.22 9.50
CA ASN A 283 25.88 20.25 8.83
C ASN A 283 25.99 19.16 7.75
N PRO A 284 26.44 19.47 6.52
CA PRO A 284 26.47 18.51 5.42
C PRO A 284 27.22 17.21 5.71
N GLU A 285 28.31 17.32 6.49
CA GLU A 285 29.18 16.18 6.87
C GLU A 285 28.50 15.20 7.84
N ARG A 286 27.37 15.59 8.43
CA ARG A 286 26.61 14.81 9.41
C ARG A 286 25.34 14.21 8.83
N VAL A 287 24.99 14.55 7.61
CA VAL A 287 23.82 14.02 6.93
C VAL A 287 24.22 12.82 6.08
N PRO A 288 23.60 11.64 6.28
CA PRO A 288 23.85 10.50 5.40
C PRO A 288 23.56 10.86 3.94
N GLU A 289 24.32 10.26 3.02
CA GLU A 289 24.05 10.46 1.57
C GLU A 289 22.60 10.11 1.23
N GLY A 290 21.92 11.00 0.53
CA GLY A 290 20.51 10.83 0.14
C GLY A 290 19.49 11.17 1.22
N ALA A 291 19.90 11.58 2.44
CA ALA A 291 18.99 11.97 3.51
C ALA A 291 18.72 13.50 3.51
N PRO A 292 17.51 13.97 3.95
CA PRO A 292 17.19 15.38 4.05
C PRO A 292 18.15 16.14 4.98
N ARG A 293 18.56 17.35 4.57
CA ARG A 293 19.45 18.22 5.34
C ARG A 293 18.73 19.30 6.14
N PHE A 294 17.54 19.68 5.71
CA PHE A 294 16.79 20.80 6.30
C PHE A 294 15.52 20.30 6.96
N LEU A 295 15.32 20.74 8.20
CA LEU A 295 14.07 20.53 8.93
C LEU A 295 13.44 21.89 9.21
N ALA A 296 12.27 22.15 8.67
CA ALA A 296 11.48 23.35 8.92
C ALA A 296 10.26 23.04 9.79
N LEU A 297 10.00 23.89 10.77
CA LEU A 297 8.88 23.78 11.70
C LEU A 297 7.99 25.01 11.57
N SER A 298 6.69 24.80 11.39
CA SER A 298 5.69 25.87 11.36
C SER A 298 4.44 25.45 12.10
N ALA A 299 3.78 26.37 12.78
CA ALA A 299 2.57 26.08 13.56
C ALA A 299 1.32 26.66 12.88
N ASN A 300 0.16 26.09 13.18
CA ASN A 300 -1.15 26.55 12.70
C ASN A 300 -1.53 27.94 13.25
N GLN A 301 -0.75 28.53 14.15
CA GLN A 301 -0.99 29.80 14.77
C GLN A 301 0.33 30.45 15.23
N ALA A 302 0.25 31.68 15.74
CA ALA A 302 1.41 32.39 16.28
C ALA A 302 2.00 31.67 17.50
N VAL A 303 3.30 31.42 17.45
CA VAL A 303 4.04 30.69 18.47
C VAL A 303 5.36 31.40 18.82
N GLU A 304 5.88 31.09 20.00
CA GLU A 304 7.23 31.44 20.45
C GLU A 304 8.07 30.15 20.46
N ALA A 305 9.24 30.21 19.85
CA ALA A 305 10.20 29.11 19.85
C ALA A 305 11.33 29.42 20.84
N GLN A 306 11.60 28.54 21.77
CA GLN A 306 12.65 28.65 22.76
C GLN A 306 13.55 27.41 22.77
N GLU A 307 14.86 27.61 22.71
CA GLU A 307 15.83 26.55 22.97
C GLU A 307 15.78 26.14 24.45
N MET A 308 15.87 24.83 24.70
CA MET A 308 15.77 24.28 26.05
C MET A 308 17.03 23.52 26.44
N THR A 309 17.29 23.46 27.76
CA THR A 309 18.25 22.52 28.34
C THR A 309 17.58 21.16 28.64
N PHE A 310 18.39 20.12 28.85
CA PHE A 310 17.91 18.77 29.19
C PHE A 310 17.02 18.79 30.47
N GLU A 311 17.44 19.53 31.48
CA GLU A 311 16.77 19.58 32.78
C GLU A 311 15.33 20.15 32.70
N GLN A 312 15.03 20.90 31.65
CA GLN A 312 13.71 21.52 31.46
C GLN A 312 12.66 20.59 30.85
N CYS A 313 13.06 19.45 30.27
CA CYS A 313 12.14 18.43 29.77
C CYS A 313 12.73 17.02 29.93
N PRO A 314 12.83 16.51 31.19
CA PRO A 314 13.41 15.20 31.47
C PRO A 314 12.55 14.03 30.97
N ALA A 315 11.28 14.26 30.65
CA ALA A 315 10.39 13.24 30.11
C ALA A 315 10.83 12.72 28.73
N LEU A 316 11.54 13.56 27.95
CA LEU A 316 12.21 13.16 26.73
C LEU A 316 13.64 12.70 27.07
N ASP A 317 13.76 11.53 27.66
CA ASP A 317 15.04 10.84 27.79
C ASP A 317 15.39 10.26 26.41
N TYR A 318 16.08 11.10 25.63
CA TYR A 318 16.35 10.82 24.21
C TYR A 318 16.92 9.42 24.03
N ALA A 319 16.31 8.63 23.15
CA ALA A 319 16.75 7.27 22.87
C ALA A 319 18.17 7.20 22.32
N VAL A 320 18.68 8.32 21.76
CA VAL A 320 20.08 8.50 21.36
C VAL A 320 20.60 9.81 21.92
N HIS A 321 21.59 9.71 22.80
CA HIS A 321 22.33 10.87 23.31
C HIS A 321 23.46 11.21 22.33
N LEU A 322 23.37 12.40 21.75
CA LEU A 322 24.35 12.88 20.78
C LEU A 322 25.45 13.72 21.47
N ASP A 323 26.67 13.66 20.92
CA ASP A 323 27.78 14.49 21.40
C ASP A 323 27.46 15.98 21.30
N GLY A 324 27.61 16.71 22.39
CA GLY A 324 27.21 18.12 22.50
C GLY A 324 25.75 18.36 22.83
N GLY A 325 24.97 17.25 23.03
CA GLY A 325 23.54 17.30 23.35
C GLY A 325 22.64 17.35 22.11
N ASN A 326 21.41 16.91 22.30
CA ASN A 326 20.39 16.95 21.24
C ASN A 326 19.77 18.35 21.11
N CYS A 327 19.44 18.75 19.89
CA CYS A 327 18.67 19.96 19.61
C CYS A 327 17.29 19.87 20.29
N LYS A 328 16.95 20.86 21.12
CA LYS A 328 15.69 20.90 21.89
C LYS A 328 15.02 22.25 21.69
N LEU A 329 13.83 22.21 21.15
CA LEU A 329 12.99 23.37 20.90
C LEU A 329 11.64 23.21 21.58
N ARG A 330 11.25 24.17 22.39
CA ARG A 330 9.89 24.29 22.90
C ARG A 330 9.13 25.30 22.04
N ILE A 331 8.04 24.86 21.45
CA ILE A 331 7.14 25.70 20.67
C ILE A 331 5.89 25.94 21.49
N THR A 332 5.65 27.18 21.87
CA THR A 332 4.56 27.58 22.77
C THR A 332 3.62 28.54 22.05
N THR A 333 2.32 28.45 22.27
CA THR A 333 1.34 29.38 21.73
C THR A 333 1.54 30.77 22.30
N SER A 334 1.56 31.83 21.47
CA SER A 334 1.68 33.23 21.90
C SER A 334 0.42 33.76 22.57
N GLN A 335 -0.72 33.12 22.35
CA GLN A 335 -2.02 33.42 22.96
C GLN A 335 -2.70 32.13 23.42
N PRO A 336 -3.60 32.16 24.43
CA PRO A 336 -4.40 31.00 24.80
C PRO A 336 -5.15 30.43 23.62
N SER A 337 -5.09 29.09 23.46
CA SER A 337 -5.72 28.35 22.36
C SER A 337 -6.22 26.98 22.83
N THR A 338 -7.16 26.40 22.10
CA THR A 338 -7.63 25.03 22.33
C THR A 338 -6.87 24.01 21.49
N LEU A 339 -6.12 24.43 20.44
CA LEU A 339 -5.38 23.54 19.55
C LEU A 339 -4.05 24.17 19.10
N LEU A 340 -2.96 23.48 19.31
CA LEU A 340 -1.68 23.74 18.66
C LEU A 340 -1.31 22.55 17.77
N THR A 341 -1.06 22.81 16.49
CA THR A 341 -0.51 21.83 15.54
C THR A 341 0.80 22.36 15.00
N LEU A 342 1.87 21.59 15.17
CA LEU A 342 3.22 21.86 14.69
C LEU A 342 3.52 20.93 13.52
N TYR A 343 3.85 21.48 12.35
CA TYR A 343 4.23 20.74 11.15
C TYR A 343 5.74 20.73 11.02
N LEU A 344 6.32 19.54 10.88
CA LEU A 344 7.73 19.29 10.67
C LEU A 344 7.91 18.80 9.22
N CYS A 345 8.65 19.56 8.42
CA CYS A 345 8.92 19.24 7.01
C CYS A 345 10.41 19.02 6.80
N PHE A 346 10.77 17.92 6.14
CA PHE A 346 12.14 17.47 5.96
C PHE A 346 12.49 17.51 4.47
N GLU A 347 13.53 18.32 4.09
CA GLU A 347 13.85 18.53 2.68
C GLU A 347 15.35 18.58 2.42
N HIS A 348 15.70 18.35 1.15
CA HIS A 348 17.08 18.48 0.66
C HIS A 348 17.44 19.92 0.33
N ASP A 349 16.43 20.75 0.08
CA ASP A 349 16.56 22.17 -0.22
C ASP A 349 15.98 23.04 0.89
N LYS A 350 16.70 24.12 1.22
CA LYS A 350 16.35 25.03 2.30
C LYS A 350 14.99 25.72 2.07
N ASP A 351 14.84 26.29 0.89
CA ASP A 351 13.68 27.11 0.59
C ASP A 351 12.43 26.23 0.43
N ALA A 352 12.59 25.02 -0.12
CA ALA A 352 11.54 24.02 -0.16
C ALA A 352 11.09 23.61 1.25
N ALA A 353 12.00 23.38 2.20
CA ALA A 353 11.66 23.04 3.59
C ALA A 353 10.82 24.14 4.25
N ILE A 354 11.26 25.39 4.17
CA ILE A 354 10.56 26.55 4.74
C ILE A 354 9.16 26.67 4.12
N GLN A 355 9.09 26.61 2.79
CA GLN A 355 7.84 26.77 2.08
C GLN A 355 6.83 25.65 2.40
N GLN A 356 7.29 24.40 2.41
CA GLN A 356 6.42 23.28 2.76
C GLN A 356 5.87 23.40 4.18
N ALA A 357 6.70 23.75 5.17
CA ALA A 357 6.26 23.92 6.54
C ALA A 357 5.24 25.06 6.70
N GLN A 358 5.49 26.20 6.05
CA GLN A 358 4.56 27.33 6.04
C GLN A 358 3.25 26.98 5.34
N ASN A 359 3.30 26.32 4.17
CA ASN A 359 2.12 25.88 3.45
C ASN A 359 1.32 24.84 4.25
N ALA A 360 2.00 23.92 4.92
CA ALA A 360 1.36 22.90 5.75
C ALA A 360 0.54 23.53 6.88
N ALA A 361 1.16 24.48 7.60
CA ALA A 361 0.51 25.21 8.67
C ALA A 361 -0.69 26.04 8.17
N TYR A 362 -0.49 26.66 7.03
CA TYR A 362 -1.43 27.56 6.44
C TYR A 362 -2.65 26.85 5.81
N GLN A 363 -2.41 25.75 5.06
CA GLN A 363 -3.46 25.02 4.37
C GLN A 363 -4.08 23.90 5.22
N HIS A 364 -3.76 23.82 6.52
CA HIS A 364 -4.21 22.75 7.40
C HIS A 364 -3.94 21.38 6.81
N ALA A 365 -2.67 21.07 6.52
CA ALA A 365 -2.25 19.86 5.83
C ALA A 365 -2.75 18.58 6.50
N ASP A 366 -2.91 18.59 7.83
CA ASP A 366 -3.49 17.47 8.58
C ASP A 366 -4.95 17.18 8.20
N LEU A 367 -5.79 18.19 7.98
CA LEU A 367 -7.17 18.02 7.51
C LEU A 367 -7.21 17.55 6.05
N ARG A 368 -6.36 18.12 5.20
CA ARG A 368 -6.26 17.69 3.79
C ARG A 368 -5.85 16.24 3.69
N HIS A 369 -4.89 15.82 4.51
CA HIS A 369 -4.48 14.43 4.58
C HIS A 369 -5.63 13.49 5.00
N GLN A 370 -6.41 13.88 6.02
CA GLN A 370 -7.60 13.12 6.41
C GLN A 370 -8.58 12.96 5.26
N HIS A 371 -8.83 14.02 4.49
CA HIS A 371 -9.72 13.96 3.32
C HIS A 371 -9.16 13.09 2.19
N GLN A 372 -7.85 13.12 1.94
CA GLN A 372 -7.21 12.23 0.98
C GLN A 372 -7.41 10.76 1.35
N LEU A 373 -7.21 10.41 2.63
CA LEU A 373 -7.43 9.05 3.12
C LEU A 373 -8.92 8.64 3.07
N TYR A 374 -9.82 9.57 3.38
CA TYR A 374 -11.26 9.32 3.25
C TYR A 374 -11.63 8.97 1.81
N HIS A 375 -11.16 9.75 0.83
CA HIS A 375 -11.38 9.46 -0.59
C HIS A 375 -10.77 8.13 -1.00
N PHE A 376 -9.52 7.87 -0.61
CA PHE A 376 -8.87 6.59 -0.89
C PHE A 376 -9.69 5.39 -0.38
N LEU A 377 -10.27 5.49 0.82
CA LEU A 377 -11.08 4.42 1.40
C LEU A 377 -12.45 4.27 0.76
N THR A 378 -13.07 5.36 0.33
CA THR A 378 -14.45 5.39 -0.15
C THR A 378 -14.58 5.32 -1.67
N ASP A 379 -13.54 5.68 -2.42
CA ASP A 379 -13.59 5.68 -3.89
C ASP A 379 -13.64 4.26 -4.49
N ASN A 380 -13.05 3.26 -3.81
CA ASN A 380 -13.10 1.85 -4.20
C ASN A 380 -13.44 0.99 -2.97
N ASP A 381 -14.67 1.10 -2.52
CA ASP A 381 -15.13 0.47 -1.29
C ASP A 381 -15.52 -1.00 -1.46
N PHE A 382 -15.40 -1.75 -0.38
CA PHE A 382 -15.95 -3.08 -0.20
C PHE A 382 -16.63 -3.14 1.17
N TYR A 383 -17.87 -3.58 1.19
CA TYR A 383 -18.64 -3.81 2.41
C TYR A 383 -19.37 -5.14 2.37
N CYS A 384 -19.31 -5.88 3.45
CA CYS A 384 -20.22 -6.96 3.78
C CYS A 384 -20.88 -6.68 5.14
N ASP A 385 -21.77 -7.54 5.61
CA ASP A 385 -22.40 -7.39 6.93
C ASP A 385 -21.52 -7.82 8.11
N ASP A 386 -20.25 -8.17 7.87
CA ASP A 386 -19.24 -8.40 8.92
C ASP A 386 -18.37 -7.16 9.13
N GLN A 387 -18.65 -6.41 10.18
CA GLN A 387 -17.96 -5.16 10.50
C GLN A 387 -16.46 -5.34 10.80
N GLU A 388 -16.08 -6.43 11.46
CA GLU A 388 -14.67 -6.69 11.79
C GLU A 388 -13.86 -6.97 10.53
N TYR A 389 -14.40 -7.75 9.60
CA TYR A 389 -13.76 -8.02 8.32
C TYR A 389 -13.65 -6.75 7.47
N ASN A 390 -14.70 -5.94 7.39
CA ASN A 390 -14.65 -4.64 6.70
C ASN A 390 -13.55 -3.74 7.24
N ARG A 391 -13.44 -3.62 8.58
CA ARG A 391 -12.37 -2.85 9.24
C ARG A 391 -10.98 -3.37 8.86
N ALA A 392 -10.79 -4.69 8.90
CA ALA A 392 -9.51 -5.30 8.57
C ALA A 392 -9.12 -5.09 7.10
N VAL A 393 -10.07 -5.20 6.16
CA VAL A 393 -9.83 -4.92 4.73
C VAL A 393 -9.43 -3.46 4.52
N MET A 394 -10.12 -2.52 5.17
CA MET A 394 -9.77 -1.10 5.07
C MET A 394 -8.39 -0.80 5.67
N TRP A 395 -8.06 -1.39 6.82
CA TRP A 395 -6.73 -1.26 7.42
C TRP A 395 -5.63 -1.90 6.57
N ALA A 396 -5.88 -3.06 5.96
CA ALA A 396 -4.92 -3.69 5.06
C ALA A 396 -4.65 -2.83 3.82
N ARG A 397 -5.69 -2.21 3.25
CA ARG A 397 -5.56 -1.24 2.15
C ARG A 397 -4.74 -0.02 2.57
N LEU A 398 -5.01 0.56 3.74
CA LEU A 398 -4.22 1.68 4.29
C LEU A 398 -2.76 1.27 4.55
N ALA A 399 -2.56 0.11 5.19
CA ALA A 399 -1.23 -0.39 5.51
C ALA A 399 -0.41 -0.69 4.25
N SER A 400 -1.03 -1.17 3.17
CA SER A 400 -0.33 -1.40 1.90
C SER A 400 0.28 -0.11 1.34
N ARG A 401 -0.34 1.06 1.61
CA ARG A 401 0.20 2.37 1.21
C ARG A 401 1.48 2.75 1.95
N THR A 402 1.66 2.27 3.18
CA THR A 402 2.86 2.54 4.00
C THR A 402 4.17 2.19 3.29
N PHE A 403 4.13 1.22 2.39
CA PHE A 403 5.32 0.68 1.72
C PHE A 403 5.61 1.32 0.36
N VAL A 404 4.70 2.11 -0.20
CA VAL A 404 4.93 2.79 -1.48
C VAL A 404 5.97 3.89 -1.30
N SER A 405 7.01 3.86 -2.14
CA SER A 405 8.18 4.75 -2.01
C SER A 405 8.65 5.27 -3.35
N HIS A 406 9.17 6.50 -3.36
CA HIS A 406 9.84 7.14 -4.50
C HIS A 406 11.38 7.15 -4.36
N GLU A 407 11.95 6.46 -3.37
CA GLU A 407 13.36 6.54 -3.01
C GLU A 407 14.31 6.20 -4.18
N PHE A 408 13.98 5.18 -4.95
CA PHE A 408 14.79 4.73 -6.10
C PHE A 408 13.95 4.60 -7.37
N GLY A 409 13.14 5.60 -7.66
CA GLY A 409 11.98 5.50 -8.53
C GLY A 409 10.80 4.93 -7.77
N LEU A 410 9.63 4.90 -8.41
CA LEU A 410 8.45 4.38 -7.73
C LEU A 410 8.53 2.87 -7.54
N GLY A 411 8.33 2.41 -6.31
CA GLY A 411 8.41 1.02 -5.93
C GLY A 411 7.65 0.73 -4.63
N ILE A 412 7.73 -0.50 -4.17
CA ILE A 412 7.13 -0.95 -2.91
C ILE A 412 8.25 -1.54 -2.05
N TRP A 413 8.47 -0.99 -0.87
CA TRP A 413 9.37 -1.60 0.12
C TRP A 413 8.84 -2.96 0.55
N ALA A 414 9.70 -3.94 0.74
CA ALA A 414 9.28 -5.27 1.16
C ALA A 414 8.69 -5.27 2.56
N GLY A 415 9.37 -4.63 3.53
CA GLY A 415 8.89 -4.61 4.90
C GLY A 415 9.64 -3.66 5.82
N LEU A 416 9.01 -3.25 6.89
CA LEU A 416 9.53 -2.30 7.86
C LEU A 416 9.71 -2.95 9.23
N PRO A 417 10.80 -2.62 9.95
CA PRO A 417 11.84 -1.65 9.60
C PRO A 417 13.03 -2.25 8.84
N TRP A 418 13.20 -3.60 8.74
CA TRP A 418 14.46 -4.22 8.31
C TRP A 418 14.63 -4.38 6.81
N PHE A 419 13.54 -4.51 6.06
CA PHE A 419 13.57 -4.70 4.61
C PHE A 419 13.05 -3.46 3.87
N LYS A 420 13.56 -2.29 4.27
CA LYS A 420 13.28 -1.00 3.63
C LYS A 420 14.05 -0.84 2.30
N ASP A 421 13.89 -1.83 1.44
CA ASP A 421 14.40 -1.86 0.07
C ASP A 421 13.27 -2.27 -0.87
N CYS A 422 13.38 -1.91 -2.15
CA CYS A 422 12.46 -2.41 -3.17
C CYS A 422 12.97 -3.76 -3.67
N TRP A 423 12.30 -4.82 -3.25
CA TRP A 423 12.54 -6.18 -3.74
C TRP A 423 11.58 -6.48 -4.87
N GLY A 424 12.10 -6.95 -6.02
CA GLY A 424 11.28 -7.20 -7.21
C GLY A 424 10.17 -8.21 -6.97
N ARG A 425 10.48 -9.34 -6.34
CA ARG A 425 9.50 -10.35 -5.94
C ARG A 425 8.39 -9.76 -5.07
N ASP A 426 8.77 -9.12 -3.98
CA ASP A 426 7.84 -8.56 -2.99
C ASP A 426 6.98 -7.45 -3.59
N THR A 427 7.58 -6.57 -4.39
CA THR A 427 6.89 -5.49 -5.10
C THR A 427 5.77 -6.05 -5.98
N PHE A 428 6.04 -7.09 -6.78
CA PHE A 428 5.05 -7.60 -7.73
C PHE A 428 4.02 -8.52 -7.09
N ILE A 429 4.33 -9.25 -6.03
CA ILE A 429 3.33 -9.96 -5.24
C ILE A 429 2.39 -8.96 -4.55
N ALA A 430 2.92 -7.83 -4.06
CA ALA A 430 2.13 -6.81 -3.38
C ALA A 430 1.32 -5.90 -4.34
N LEU A 431 1.65 -5.82 -5.63
CA LEU A 431 1.15 -4.78 -6.56
C LEU A 431 -0.37 -4.80 -6.71
N SER A 432 -0.98 -5.98 -6.87
CA SER A 432 -2.43 -6.11 -7.00
C SER A 432 -3.17 -5.55 -5.79
N GLY A 433 -2.77 -5.91 -4.57
CA GLY A 433 -3.40 -5.45 -3.34
C GLY A 433 -3.08 -4.00 -2.97
N THR A 434 -1.92 -3.49 -3.41
CA THR A 434 -1.49 -2.10 -3.14
C THR A 434 -2.09 -1.11 -4.12
N SER A 435 -2.09 -1.43 -5.43
CA SER A 435 -2.43 -0.46 -6.48
C SER A 435 -3.66 -0.86 -7.29
N LEU A 436 -3.76 -2.11 -7.81
CA LEU A 436 -4.79 -2.47 -8.79
C LEU A 436 -6.20 -2.46 -8.21
N ILE A 437 -6.43 -3.12 -7.06
CA ILE A 437 -7.75 -3.14 -6.41
C ILE A 437 -8.19 -1.75 -5.91
N ASN A 438 -7.26 -0.83 -5.79
CA ASN A 438 -7.48 0.56 -5.38
C ASN A 438 -7.69 1.51 -6.57
N GLY A 439 -7.64 1.01 -7.83
CA GLY A 439 -7.79 1.81 -9.03
C GLY A 439 -6.62 2.74 -9.33
N LEU A 440 -5.44 2.51 -8.72
CA LEU A 440 -4.22 3.31 -8.87
C LEU A 440 -3.39 2.78 -10.06
N PHE A 441 -3.99 2.79 -11.25
CA PHE A 441 -3.39 2.18 -12.44
C PHE A 441 -2.15 2.92 -12.95
N ASP A 442 -2.11 4.25 -12.87
CA ASP A 442 -0.92 5.03 -13.24
C ASP A 442 0.26 4.72 -12.32
N GLU A 443 0.00 4.49 -11.03
CA GLU A 443 1.01 4.06 -10.06
C GLU A 443 1.53 2.67 -10.40
N ALA A 444 0.65 1.70 -10.64
CA ALA A 444 1.03 0.35 -11.04
C ALA A 444 1.88 0.35 -12.31
N LYS A 445 1.47 1.11 -13.33
CA LYS A 445 2.24 1.31 -14.57
C LYS A 445 3.63 1.90 -14.30
N ALA A 446 3.72 2.90 -13.44
CA ALA A 446 4.98 3.54 -13.09
C ALA A 446 5.92 2.58 -12.34
N ILE A 447 5.40 1.77 -11.40
CA ILE A 447 6.18 0.74 -10.71
C ILE A 447 6.72 -0.31 -11.69
N ILE A 448 5.86 -0.86 -12.55
CA ILE A 448 6.28 -1.82 -13.59
C ILE A 448 7.35 -1.20 -14.49
N SER A 449 7.13 0.03 -14.97
CA SER A 449 8.05 0.72 -15.87
C SER A 449 9.40 0.99 -15.20
N ASN A 450 9.42 1.35 -13.92
CA ASN A 450 10.65 1.55 -13.15
C ASN A 450 11.50 0.27 -13.09
N PHE A 451 10.92 -0.86 -12.73
CA PHE A 451 11.64 -2.14 -12.70
C PHE A 451 12.04 -2.62 -14.09
N ALA A 452 11.18 -2.47 -15.09
CA ALA A 452 11.47 -2.81 -16.48
C ALA A 452 12.66 -2.01 -17.04
N SER A 453 12.83 -0.74 -16.64
CA SER A 453 13.95 0.10 -17.04
C SER A 453 15.31 -0.40 -16.53
N MET A 454 15.30 -1.18 -15.45
CA MET A 454 16.50 -1.78 -14.85
C MET A 454 16.76 -3.22 -15.31
N GLN A 455 15.97 -3.74 -16.28
CA GLN A 455 16.15 -5.12 -16.78
C GLN A 455 17.52 -5.29 -17.44
N LYS A 456 18.20 -6.41 -17.16
CA LYS A 456 19.46 -6.78 -17.81
C LYS A 456 19.24 -7.05 -19.30
N SER A 457 20.00 -6.34 -20.15
CA SER A 457 19.84 -6.40 -21.61
C SER A 457 21.04 -7.01 -22.37
N ASP A 458 22.16 -7.29 -21.69
CA ASP A 458 23.30 -7.98 -22.28
C ASP A 458 22.98 -9.48 -22.41
N LEU A 459 22.94 -9.96 -23.65
CA LEU A 459 22.56 -11.35 -23.95
C LEU A 459 23.57 -12.38 -23.39
N ASP A 460 24.82 -12.01 -23.18
CA ASP A 460 25.85 -12.89 -22.64
C ASP A 460 25.91 -12.89 -21.11
N ASP A 461 25.22 -11.94 -20.45
CA ASP A 461 25.05 -11.95 -18.99
C ASP A 461 24.09 -13.08 -18.61
N VAL A 462 24.46 -13.91 -17.65
CA VAL A 462 23.60 -14.99 -17.11
C VAL A 462 22.28 -14.48 -16.53
N ASN A 463 22.20 -13.19 -16.22
CA ASN A 463 21.00 -12.52 -15.75
C ASN A 463 20.21 -11.83 -16.88
N HIS A 464 20.54 -12.09 -18.16
CA HIS A 464 19.82 -11.50 -19.28
C HIS A 464 18.32 -11.68 -19.13
N GLY A 465 17.58 -10.60 -19.30
CA GLY A 465 16.11 -10.58 -19.14
C GLY A 465 15.60 -10.53 -17.70
N ARG A 466 16.45 -10.63 -16.68
CA ARG A 466 16.05 -10.48 -15.28
C ARG A 466 15.89 -9.02 -14.88
N ILE A 467 14.89 -8.72 -14.08
CA ILE A 467 14.78 -7.47 -13.32
C ILE A 467 15.52 -7.59 -11.99
N PRO A 468 15.79 -6.47 -11.28
CA PRO A 468 16.39 -6.52 -9.96
C PRO A 468 15.62 -7.40 -8.97
N ASN A 469 16.33 -8.21 -8.20
CA ASN A 469 15.78 -8.80 -7.00
C ASN A 469 15.70 -7.76 -5.88
N ARG A 470 16.75 -6.92 -5.72
CA ARG A 470 16.78 -5.87 -4.69
C ARG A 470 17.43 -4.59 -5.23
N VAL A 471 16.78 -3.47 -4.97
CA VAL A 471 17.29 -2.12 -5.23
C VAL A 471 17.46 -1.43 -3.88
N THR A 472 18.73 -1.22 -3.47
CA THR A 472 19.11 -0.54 -2.24
C THR A 472 19.60 0.89 -2.52
N SER A 473 20.16 1.11 -3.71
CA SER A 473 20.59 2.41 -4.22
C SER A 473 20.75 2.37 -5.74
N LYS A 474 21.04 3.51 -6.36
CA LYS A 474 21.30 3.58 -7.82
C LYS A 474 22.49 2.71 -8.28
N THR A 475 23.40 2.37 -7.36
CA THR A 475 24.63 1.61 -7.63
C THR A 475 24.64 0.23 -6.97
N ASN A 476 23.72 -0.05 -6.05
CA ASN A 476 23.61 -1.34 -5.37
C ASN A 476 22.32 -2.03 -5.79
N ILE A 477 22.40 -2.74 -6.91
CA ILE A 477 21.28 -3.48 -7.52
C ILE A 477 21.69 -4.95 -7.69
N ILE A 478 20.86 -5.87 -7.19
CA ILE A 478 21.15 -7.31 -7.16
C ILE A 478 20.11 -8.06 -8.02
N TYR A 479 20.56 -9.04 -8.81
CA TYR A 479 19.76 -9.82 -9.76
C TYR A 479 19.73 -11.33 -9.45
N ASN A 480 19.85 -11.72 -8.20
CA ASN A 480 20.04 -13.10 -7.75
C ASN A 480 18.73 -13.87 -7.51
N THR A 481 17.66 -13.60 -8.26
CA THR A 481 16.40 -14.34 -8.13
C THR A 481 15.84 -14.77 -9.49
N THR A 482 15.18 -15.89 -9.48
CA THR A 482 14.52 -16.47 -10.67
C THR A 482 13.04 -16.09 -10.77
N ASP A 483 12.38 -15.81 -9.66
CA ASP A 483 10.94 -15.59 -9.57
C ASP A 483 10.49 -14.13 -9.76
N GLY A 484 11.34 -13.14 -9.46
CA GLY A 484 10.95 -11.74 -9.49
C GLY A 484 10.48 -11.25 -10.87
N THR A 485 11.15 -11.66 -11.95
CA THR A 485 10.76 -11.28 -13.31
C THR A 485 9.45 -11.94 -13.76
N PRO A 486 9.23 -13.25 -13.56
CA PRO A 486 7.94 -13.87 -13.81
C PRO A 486 6.78 -13.24 -13.02
N TRP A 487 6.99 -12.86 -11.76
CA TRP A 487 5.99 -12.13 -11.00
C TRP A 487 5.67 -10.78 -11.65
N MET A 488 6.67 -10.02 -12.12
CA MET A 488 6.44 -8.79 -12.88
C MET A 488 5.63 -9.06 -14.16
N ILE A 489 5.94 -10.10 -14.89
CA ILE A 489 5.23 -10.45 -16.12
C ILE A 489 3.76 -10.76 -15.83
N ARG A 490 3.48 -11.49 -14.75
CA ARG A 490 2.12 -11.74 -14.30
C ARG A 490 1.37 -10.44 -13.99
N GLU A 491 2.01 -9.53 -13.26
CA GLU A 491 1.39 -8.25 -12.90
C GLU A 491 1.28 -7.27 -14.08
N ILE A 492 2.13 -7.39 -15.11
CA ILE A 492 1.91 -6.70 -16.40
C ILE A 492 0.55 -7.11 -16.99
N MET A 493 0.26 -8.41 -17.03
CA MET A 493 -1.02 -8.89 -17.56
C MET A 493 -2.20 -8.47 -16.66
N GLU A 494 -2.07 -8.55 -15.34
CA GLU A 494 -3.09 -8.05 -14.41
C GLU A 494 -3.35 -6.55 -14.64
N TYR A 495 -2.31 -5.74 -14.76
CA TYR A 495 -2.45 -4.31 -15.09
C TYR A 495 -3.20 -4.10 -16.40
N LEU A 496 -2.85 -4.83 -17.47
CA LEU A 496 -3.53 -4.73 -18.76
C LEU A 496 -4.99 -5.21 -18.69
N HIS A 497 -5.26 -6.21 -17.86
CA HIS A 497 -6.61 -6.68 -17.58
C HIS A 497 -7.45 -5.59 -16.89
N TYR A 498 -6.92 -4.91 -15.89
CA TYR A 498 -7.61 -3.85 -15.17
C TYR A 498 -7.74 -2.55 -15.98
N SER A 499 -6.68 -2.15 -16.70
CA SER A 499 -6.61 -0.84 -17.36
C SER A 499 -7.09 -0.84 -18.81
N GLY A 500 -6.91 -1.94 -19.55
CA GLY A 500 -7.10 -1.99 -21.00
C GLY A 500 -6.05 -1.20 -21.81
N ASP A 501 -4.89 -0.86 -21.22
CA ASP A 501 -3.85 -0.02 -21.83
C ASP A 501 -3.04 -0.76 -22.91
N MET A 502 -3.61 -0.85 -24.11
CA MET A 502 -2.96 -1.52 -25.25
C MET A 502 -1.69 -0.81 -25.74
N ALA A 503 -1.57 0.49 -25.47
CA ALA A 503 -0.35 1.23 -25.79
C ALA A 503 0.81 0.77 -24.89
N PHE A 504 0.53 0.55 -23.61
CA PHE A 504 1.51 -0.03 -22.70
C PHE A 504 1.83 -1.49 -23.04
N ALA A 505 0.86 -2.29 -23.47
CA ALA A 505 1.10 -3.65 -23.95
C ALA A 505 2.16 -3.68 -25.07
N GLN A 506 2.08 -2.74 -26.02
CA GLN A 506 3.09 -2.58 -27.07
C GLN A 506 4.45 -2.15 -26.52
N GLN A 507 4.46 -1.19 -25.60
CA GLN A 507 5.69 -0.67 -25.00
C GLN A 507 6.44 -1.72 -24.19
N ILE A 508 5.73 -2.56 -23.43
CA ILE A 508 6.33 -3.53 -22.49
C ILE A 508 6.68 -4.88 -23.16
N TYR A 509 6.14 -5.16 -24.32
CA TYR A 509 6.36 -6.43 -25.03
C TYR A 509 7.84 -6.82 -25.20
N PRO A 510 8.78 -5.92 -25.62
CA PRO A 510 10.18 -6.24 -25.71
C PRO A 510 10.84 -6.68 -24.38
N VAL A 511 10.31 -6.21 -23.24
CA VAL A 511 10.79 -6.61 -21.91
C VAL A 511 10.44 -8.08 -21.64
N VAL A 512 9.24 -8.49 -22.01
CA VAL A 512 8.79 -9.89 -21.86
C VAL A 512 9.56 -10.80 -22.83
N GLN A 513 9.72 -10.39 -24.10
CA GLN A 513 10.52 -11.15 -25.08
C GLN A 513 11.95 -11.39 -24.55
N ARG A 514 12.59 -10.35 -24.02
CA ARG A 514 13.96 -10.44 -23.49
C ARG A 514 14.07 -11.45 -22.34
N PHE A 515 13.06 -11.52 -21.48
CA PHE A 515 13.04 -12.52 -20.41
C PHE A 515 12.98 -13.94 -20.98
N ILE A 516 12.06 -14.20 -21.92
CA ILE A 516 11.94 -15.54 -22.56
C ILE A 516 13.26 -15.94 -23.23
N GLN A 517 13.89 -15.02 -24.00
CA GLN A 517 15.19 -15.25 -24.62
C GLN A 517 16.30 -15.57 -23.62
N GLY A 518 16.31 -14.87 -22.46
CA GLY A 518 17.28 -15.13 -21.39
C GLY A 518 17.12 -16.51 -20.78
N VAL A 519 15.88 -16.93 -20.53
CA VAL A 519 15.61 -18.28 -20.04
C VAL A 519 16.02 -19.34 -21.06
N GLU A 520 15.66 -19.18 -22.33
CA GLU A 520 16.04 -20.11 -23.40
C GLU A 520 17.54 -20.28 -23.53
N LYS A 521 18.29 -19.18 -23.40
CA LYS A 521 19.76 -19.20 -23.52
C LYS A 521 20.48 -19.83 -22.34
N HIS A 522 19.99 -19.55 -21.10
CA HIS A 522 20.77 -19.81 -19.89
C HIS A 522 20.14 -20.83 -18.93
N TYR A 523 18.82 -21.03 -18.99
CA TYR A 523 18.06 -21.72 -17.94
C TYR A 523 17.02 -22.71 -18.42
N LEU A 524 16.83 -22.88 -19.74
CA LEU A 524 15.84 -23.82 -20.29
C LEU A 524 16.47 -25.22 -20.46
N ASP A 525 15.90 -26.20 -19.82
CA ASP A 525 16.29 -27.57 -19.98
C ASP A 525 15.62 -28.26 -21.20
N GLU A 526 16.13 -29.41 -21.61
CA GLU A 526 15.61 -30.21 -22.75
C GLU A 526 14.13 -30.59 -22.58
N ASP A 527 13.64 -30.68 -21.35
CA ASP A 527 12.23 -30.97 -21.02
C ASP A 527 11.29 -29.76 -21.09
N GLY A 528 11.82 -28.59 -21.41
CA GLY A 528 11.06 -27.33 -21.46
C GLY A 528 10.81 -26.69 -20.12
N LEU A 529 11.36 -27.23 -19.03
CA LEU A 529 11.29 -26.66 -17.68
C LEU A 529 12.41 -25.63 -17.44
N MET A 530 12.15 -24.65 -16.62
CA MET A 530 13.10 -23.62 -16.26
C MET A 530 13.98 -24.09 -15.10
N SER A 531 15.30 -24.10 -15.30
CA SER A 531 16.26 -24.40 -14.24
C SER A 531 16.71 -23.14 -13.48
N HIS A 532 17.24 -23.32 -12.29
CA HIS A 532 17.74 -22.26 -11.42
C HIS A 532 18.69 -22.81 -10.35
N ARG A 533 19.42 -21.93 -9.67
CA ARG A 533 20.24 -22.32 -8.53
C ARG A 533 19.41 -22.50 -7.27
N ASP A 534 19.90 -23.23 -6.30
CA ASP A 534 19.25 -23.50 -5.01
C ASP A 534 18.70 -22.26 -4.31
N PRO A 535 19.44 -21.13 -4.19
CA PRO A 535 18.96 -19.97 -3.42
C PRO A 535 18.16 -18.96 -4.25
N ASP A 536 17.80 -19.26 -5.50
CA ASP A 536 17.21 -18.29 -6.42
C ASP A 536 15.67 -18.21 -6.34
N THR A 537 15.04 -18.89 -5.37
CA THR A 537 13.60 -18.81 -5.09
C THR A 537 13.30 -17.91 -3.90
N TRP A 538 12.03 -17.73 -3.55
CA TRP A 538 11.64 -16.97 -2.36
C TRP A 538 12.11 -17.61 -1.04
N MET A 539 12.51 -18.91 -1.06
CA MET A 539 13.11 -19.62 0.06
C MET A 539 14.64 -19.49 0.03
N ASP A 540 15.16 -18.29 0.19
CA ASP A 540 16.53 -17.90 -0.14
C ASP A 540 17.46 -17.66 1.07
N ALA A 541 16.99 -17.89 2.30
CA ALA A 541 17.80 -17.73 3.51
C ALA A 541 18.99 -18.70 3.53
N LYS A 542 20.19 -18.19 3.87
CA LYS A 542 21.45 -18.92 3.77
C LYS A 542 22.18 -19.06 5.09
N ILE A 543 22.84 -20.18 5.27
CA ILE A 543 23.77 -20.43 6.37
C ILE A 543 25.06 -19.66 6.07
N ASN A 544 25.42 -18.74 6.95
CA ASN A 544 26.62 -17.90 6.80
C ASN A 544 26.71 -17.19 5.43
N GLY A 545 25.56 -16.90 4.79
CA GLY A 545 25.49 -16.24 3.49
C GLY A 545 25.87 -17.11 2.29
N GLN A 546 26.11 -18.39 2.46
CA GLN A 546 26.59 -19.33 1.43
C GLN A 546 25.58 -20.40 1.05
N ILE A 547 25.15 -21.22 1.98
CA ILE A 547 24.37 -22.43 1.74
C ILE A 547 22.91 -22.19 2.12
N PRO A 548 21.94 -22.43 1.22
CA PRO A 548 20.54 -22.26 1.54
C PRO A 548 20.06 -23.23 2.62
N TRP A 549 19.25 -22.73 3.58
CA TRP A 549 18.57 -23.57 4.55
C TRP A 549 17.54 -24.49 3.91
N SER A 550 16.96 -24.07 2.79
CA SER A 550 15.93 -24.80 2.04
C SER A 550 16.31 -24.86 0.56
N PRO A 551 17.30 -25.69 0.19
CA PRO A 551 17.72 -25.80 -1.21
C PRO A 551 16.59 -26.40 -2.06
N ARG A 552 16.23 -25.74 -3.18
CA ARG A 552 15.12 -26.11 -4.07
C ARG A 552 15.50 -26.17 -5.55
N GLY A 553 16.79 -26.08 -5.85
CA GLY A 553 17.29 -26.26 -7.21
C GLY A 553 17.37 -27.73 -7.64
N PRO A 554 17.51 -27.99 -8.95
CA PRO A 554 17.46 -26.98 -10.01
C PRO A 554 16.06 -26.61 -10.50
N LYS A 555 14.98 -27.26 -10.09
CA LYS A 555 13.62 -27.03 -10.64
C LYS A 555 12.59 -27.04 -9.50
N ALA A 556 12.16 -25.89 -9.04
CA ALA A 556 11.10 -25.76 -8.03
C ALA A 556 9.72 -25.65 -8.68
N ASN A 557 8.68 -26.15 -8.01
CA ASN A 557 7.32 -26.23 -8.57
C ASN A 557 6.67 -24.85 -8.80
N ASP A 558 6.85 -23.92 -7.92
CA ASP A 558 6.40 -22.52 -8.04
C ASP A 558 7.09 -21.79 -9.22
N ILE A 559 8.38 -22.06 -9.42
CA ILE A 559 9.12 -21.50 -10.57
C ILE A 559 8.56 -22.03 -11.88
N GLN A 560 8.18 -23.30 -11.95
CA GLN A 560 7.57 -23.86 -13.16
C GLN A 560 6.17 -23.28 -13.42
N ALA A 561 5.37 -23.04 -12.38
CA ALA A 561 4.08 -22.37 -12.52
C ALA A 561 4.24 -20.94 -13.06
N LEU A 562 5.20 -20.20 -12.55
CA LEU A 562 5.55 -18.84 -13.01
C LEU A 562 6.09 -18.85 -14.45
N TRP A 563 6.92 -19.82 -14.79
CA TRP A 563 7.45 -19.99 -16.16
C TRP A 563 6.33 -20.28 -17.17
N PHE A 564 5.45 -21.23 -16.84
CA PHE A 564 4.29 -21.56 -17.67
C PHE A 564 3.41 -20.34 -17.91
N GLU A 565 3.11 -19.58 -16.86
CA GLU A 565 2.31 -18.37 -16.99
C GLU A 565 3.02 -17.28 -17.81
N SER A 566 4.34 -17.11 -17.61
CA SER A 566 5.13 -16.15 -18.40
C SER A 566 5.07 -16.46 -19.90
N LEU A 567 5.10 -17.73 -20.28
CA LEU A 567 4.96 -18.17 -21.67
C LEU A 567 3.56 -17.88 -22.23
N GLN A 568 2.49 -18.09 -21.45
CA GLN A 568 1.13 -17.77 -21.85
C GLN A 568 0.92 -16.27 -22.06
N ILE A 569 1.51 -15.45 -21.18
CA ILE A 569 1.46 -13.98 -21.27
C ILE A 569 2.26 -13.51 -22.48
N ALA A 570 3.45 -14.08 -22.72
CA ALA A 570 4.27 -13.76 -23.90
C ALA A 570 3.54 -14.14 -25.19
N GLU A 571 2.89 -15.30 -25.26
CA GLU A 571 2.01 -15.70 -26.37
C GLU A 571 0.92 -14.66 -26.62
N GLN A 572 0.21 -14.25 -25.57
CA GLN A 572 -0.90 -13.30 -25.70
C GLN A 572 -0.42 -11.90 -26.14
N LEU A 573 0.67 -11.41 -25.57
CA LEU A 573 1.26 -10.13 -25.98
C LEU A 573 1.73 -10.17 -27.45
N ALA A 574 2.37 -11.27 -27.87
CA ALA A 574 2.80 -11.48 -29.25
C ALA A 574 1.62 -11.44 -30.23
N LEU A 575 0.51 -12.12 -29.89
CA LEU A 575 -0.72 -12.08 -30.69
C LEU A 575 -1.27 -10.66 -30.82
N TRP A 576 -1.27 -9.88 -29.76
CA TRP A 576 -1.71 -8.46 -29.83
C TRP A 576 -0.78 -7.58 -30.65
N GLN A 577 0.51 -7.96 -30.80
CA GLN A 577 1.46 -7.24 -31.65
C GLN A 577 1.54 -7.79 -33.08
N GLY A 578 0.82 -8.87 -33.41
CA GLY A 578 0.88 -9.54 -34.72
C GLY A 578 2.15 -10.35 -34.95
N ASP A 579 2.89 -10.70 -33.89
CA ASP A 579 4.07 -11.57 -33.92
C ASP A 579 3.65 -13.04 -33.76
N GLU A 580 3.04 -13.59 -34.84
CA GLU A 580 2.50 -14.94 -34.84
C GLU A 580 3.60 -16.00 -34.62
N ALA A 581 4.82 -15.76 -35.14
CA ALA A 581 5.92 -16.71 -35.02
C ALA A 581 6.36 -16.88 -33.55
N PHE A 582 6.52 -15.76 -32.82
CA PHE A 582 6.88 -15.79 -31.41
C PHE A 582 5.71 -16.32 -30.55
N ALA A 583 4.46 -15.99 -30.89
CA ALA A 583 3.28 -16.50 -30.21
C ALA A 583 3.23 -18.04 -30.31
N GLN A 584 3.41 -18.60 -31.52
CA GLN A 584 3.44 -20.06 -31.74
C GLN A 584 4.60 -20.72 -30.99
N HIS A 585 5.76 -20.09 -30.95
CA HIS A 585 6.92 -20.60 -30.21
C HIS A 585 6.63 -20.68 -28.70
N CYS A 586 6.11 -19.61 -28.11
CA CYS A 586 5.73 -19.58 -26.69
C CYS A 586 4.63 -20.61 -26.36
N HIS A 587 3.66 -20.78 -27.26
CA HIS A 587 2.62 -21.81 -27.12
C HIS A 587 3.20 -23.23 -27.06
N GLN A 588 4.15 -23.54 -27.95
CA GLN A 588 4.81 -24.85 -27.99
C GLN A 588 5.63 -25.11 -26.72
N LEU A 589 6.39 -24.12 -26.25
CA LEU A 589 7.15 -24.20 -25.01
C LEU A 589 6.22 -24.35 -23.79
N ALA A 590 5.13 -23.62 -23.72
CA ALA A 590 4.15 -23.72 -22.63
C ALA A 590 3.50 -25.11 -22.58
N THR A 591 3.17 -25.69 -23.74
CA THR A 591 2.61 -27.03 -23.83
C THR A 591 3.61 -28.07 -23.35
N LYS A 592 4.86 -27.97 -23.79
CA LYS A 592 5.93 -28.87 -23.37
C LYS A 592 6.21 -28.75 -21.86
N ALA A 593 6.28 -27.52 -21.33
CA ALA A 593 6.48 -27.28 -19.91
C ALA A 593 5.34 -27.90 -19.09
N GLN A 594 4.08 -27.77 -19.54
CA GLN A 594 2.92 -28.35 -18.87
C GLN A 594 2.98 -29.88 -18.84
N GLU A 595 3.27 -30.52 -19.98
CA GLU A 595 3.38 -31.98 -20.07
C GLU A 595 4.48 -32.50 -19.14
N SER A 596 5.65 -31.86 -19.16
CA SER A 596 6.78 -32.21 -18.28
C SER A 596 6.46 -32.00 -16.84
N PHE A 597 5.78 -30.87 -16.51
CA PHE A 597 5.39 -30.56 -15.14
C PHE A 597 4.44 -31.62 -14.57
N VAL A 598 3.37 -31.93 -15.29
CA VAL A 598 2.40 -32.93 -14.85
C VAL A 598 3.08 -34.32 -14.71
N THR A 599 3.95 -34.69 -15.66
CA THR A 599 4.60 -36.02 -15.65
C THR A 599 5.61 -36.18 -14.52
N LYS A 600 6.38 -35.13 -14.22
CA LYS A 600 7.52 -35.19 -13.27
C LYS A 600 7.18 -34.75 -11.86
N PHE A 601 6.31 -33.72 -11.72
CA PHE A 601 6.00 -33.17 -10.38
C PHE A 601 4.81 -33.85 -9.70
N TRP A 602 3.78 -34.28 -10.45
CA TRP A 602 2.66 -34.97 -9.84
C TRP A 602 3.04 -36.39 -9.39
N GLN A 603 2.85 -36.63 -8.09
CA GLN A 603 3.14 -37.94 -7.46
C GLN A 603 1.84 -38.62 -7.06
N PRO A 604 1.30 -39.55 -7.91
CA PRO A 604 -0.01 -40.14 -7.68
C PRO A 604 -0.14 -40.91 -6.37
N GLU A 605 0.93 -41.60 -5.96
CA GLU A 605 0.94 -42.39 -4.72
C GLU A 605 0.87 -41.50 -3.46
N SER A 606 1.61 -40.43 -3.44
CA SER A 606 1.66 -39.46 -2.35
C SER A 606 0.56 -38.39 -2.47
N ARG A 607 -0.12 -38.30 -3.62
CA ARG A 607 -1.17 -37.31 -3.94
C ARG A 607 -0.74 -35.87 -3.72
N CYS A 608 0.50 -35.54 -4.05
CA CYS A 608 1.10 -34.23 -3.90
C CYS A 608 1.99 -33.87 -5.11
N LEU A 609 2.41 -32.65 -5.22
CA LEU A 609 3.49 -32.27 -6.10
C LEU A 609 4.84 -32.46 -5.39
N ALA A 610 5.86 -32.87 -6.14
CA ALA A 610 7.23 -32.66 -5.70
C ALA A 610 7.45 -31.16 -5.46
N ASP A 611 8.11 -30.77 -4.35
CA ASP A 611 8.46 -29.37 -4.09
C ASP A 611 9.49 -28.88 -5.10
N CYS A 612 10.47 -29.72 -5.41
CA CYS A 612 11.41 -29.51 -6.50
C CYS A 612 11.86 -30.85 -7.11
N LEU A 613 12.41 -30.76 -8.31
CA LEU A 613 13.19 -31.85 -8.91
C LEU A 613 14.68 -31.52 -8.70
N ARG A 614 15.39 -32.44 -8.07
CA ARG A 614 16.83 -32.34 -7.84
C ARG A 614 17.59 -32.78 -9.09
N HIS A 615 18.93 -32.77 -9.05
CA HIS A 615 19.75 -33.30 -10.16
C HIS A 615 19.34 -34.74 -10.53
N GLY A 616 19.18 -34.99 -11.83
CA GLY A 616 18.65 -36.27 -12.35
C GLY A 616 17.14 -36.43 -12.21
N ASP A 617 16.39 -35.31 -11.98
CA ASP A 617 14.94 -35.27 -11.84
C ASP A 617 14.40 -36.09 -10.64
N GLU A 618 15.21 -36.25 -9.58
CA GLU A 618 14.78 -36.87 -8.34
C GLU A 618 13.77 -35.97 -7.64
N ALA A 619 12.57 -36.49 -7.36
CA ALA A 619 11.49 -35.72 -6.74
C ALA A 619 11.74 -35.52 -5.24
N ASP A 620 11.76 -34.28 -4.79
CA ASP A 620 11.71 -33.92 -3.36
C ASP A 620 10.24 -33.84 -2.93
N LEU A 621 9.83 -34.72 -2.03
CA LEU A 621 8.45 -34.85 -1.56
C LEU A 621 8.13 -34.01 -0.32
N SER A 622 8.94 -33.01 -0.01
CA SER A 622 8.68 -32.05 1.07
C SER A 622 7.34 -31.35 0.83
N GLN A 623 6.43 -31.47 1.81
CA GLN A 623 5.14 -30.80 1.69
C GLN A 623 5.27 -29.32 2.10
N ARG A 624 5.04 -28.43 1.15
CA ARG A 624 5.13 -26.98 1.27
C ARG A 624 3.92 -26.31 0.62
N PRO A 625 3.58 -25.05 1.01
CA PRO A 625 2.43 -24.34 0.43
C PRO A 625 2.64 -24.01 -1.06
N ASN A 626 3.88 -24.02 -1.56
CA ASN A 626 4.24 -23.68 -2.95
C ASN A 626 3.43 -24.44 -4.00
N GLN A 627 3.00 -25.67 -3.72
CA GLN A 627 2.19 -26.45 -4.62
C GLN A 627 0.82 -25.83 -4.94
N LEU A 628 0.28 -24.95 -4.05
CA LEU A 628 -0.95 -24.19 -4.33
C LEU A 628 -0.73 -23.12 -5.40
N MET A 629 0.51 -22.65 -5.58
CA MET A 629 0.84 -21.68 -6.62
C MET A 629 0.64 -22.27 -8.03
N ALA A 630 0.80 -23.58 -8.21
CA ALA A 630 0.48 -24.24 -9.48
C ALA A 630 -1.00 -24.13 -9.87
N LEU A 631 -1.89 -23.83 -8.91
CA LEU A 631 -3.32 -23.61 -9.12
C LEU A 631 -3.67 -22.14 -9.30
N THR A 632 -2.98 -21.23 -8.59
CA THR A 632 -3.39 -19.84 -8.44
C THR A 632 -2.62 -18.86 -9.31
N ILE A 633 -1.43 -19.22 -9.79
CA ILE A 633 -0.63 -18.36 -10.68
C ILE A 633 -1.21 -18.33 -12.11
N PRO A 634 -1.59 -19.48 -12.75
CA PRO A 634 -2.11 -19.47 -14.11
C PRO A 634 -3.47 -18.75 -14.22
N MET A 635 -3.57 -17.78 -15.16
CA MET A 635 -4.77 -16.95 -15.34
C MET A 635 -5.66 -17.38 -16.52
N LYS A 636 -5.09 -17.95 -17.56
CA LYS A 636 -5.79 -18.27 -18.82
C LYS A 636 -6.03 -19.76 -19.00
N ARG A 637 -4.98 -20.55 -18.91
CA ARG A 637 -4.99 -22.01 -19.08
C ARG A 637 -4.42 -22.65 -17.83
N ASN A 638 -5.18 -23.52 -17.20
CA ASN A 638 -4.74 -24.22 -15.98
C ASN A 638 -3.50 -25.07 -16.26
N LEU A 639 -2.56 -25.04 -15.35
CA LEU A 639 -1.36 -25.89 -15.39
C LEU A 639 -1.72 -27.35 -15.03
N LEU A 640 -2.67 -27.54 -14.13
CA LEU A 640 -3.11 -28.83 -13.59
C LEU A 640 -4.62 -29.05 -13.80
N ALA A 641 -5.00 -30.32 -13.92
CA ALA A 641 -6.41 -30.73 -13.90
C ALA A 641 -7.01 -30.53 -12.50
N ALA A 642 -8.32 -30.25 -12.42
CA ALA A 642 -9.03 -30.03 -11.17
C ALA A 642 -9.00 -31.23 -10.21
N GLU A 643 -8.94 -32.44 -10.74
CA GLU A 643 -8.80 -33.68 -9.98
C GLU A 643 -7.49 -33.71 -9.19
N ILE A 644 -6.39 -33.24 -9.77
CA ILE A 644 -5.11 -33.07 -9.05
C ILE A 644 -5.25 -31.93 -8.04
N GLY A 645 -5.84 -30.81 -8.45
CA GLY A 645 -6.00 -29.62 -7.62
C GLY A 645 -6.68 -29.89 -6.28
N GLN A 646 -7.78 -30.67 -6.24
CA GLN A 646 -8.42 -30.98 -4.97
C GLN A 646 -7.52 -31.77 -3.99
N HIS A 647 -6.64 -32.65 -4.49
CA HIS A 647 -5.68 -33.34 -3.62
C HIS A 647 -4.67 -32.35 -3.03
N LEU A 648 -4.18 -31.39 -3.83
CA LEU A 648 -3.23 -30.38 -3.36
C LEU A 648 -3.86 -29.48 -2.29
N VAL A 649 -5.09 -29.00 -2.53
CA VAL A 649 -5.82 -28.16 -1.55
C VAL A 649 -6.01 -28.94 -0.25
N LYS A 650 -6.49 -30.19 -0.33
CA LYS A 650 -6.71 -31.03 0.86
C LYS A 650 -5.41 -31.22 1.66
N ASN A 651 -4.34 -31.63 0.99
CA ASN A 651 -3.05 -31.87 1.65
C ASN A 651 -2.50 -30.60 2.30
N CYS A 652 -2.55 -29.46 1.62
CA CYS A 652 -2.08 -28.20 2.18
C CYS A 652 -2.90 -27.78 3.40
N VAL A 653 -4.23 -27.89 3.33
CA VAL A 653 -5.10 -27.51 4.45
C VAL A 653 -4.86 -28.43 5.67
N GLU A 654 -4.91 -29.72 5.49
CA GLU A 654 -4.86 -30.68 6.60
C GLU A 654 -3.46 -30.84 7.22
N GLN A 655 -2.38 -30.55 6.47
CA GLN A 655 -1.00 -30.73 6.94
C GLN A 655 -0.26 -29.46 7.26
N LEU A 656 -0.61 -28.32 6.64
CA LEU A 656 0.15 -27.09 6.72
C LEU A 656 -0.64 -25.91 7.29
N LEU A 657 -1.98 -25.91 7.14
CA LEU A 657 -2.78 -24.72 7.47
C LEU A 657 -3.24 -24.77 8.94
N PHE A 658 -2.60 -23.99 9.78
CA PHE A 658 -3.06 -23.70 11.14
C PHE A 658 -4.10 -22.55 11.14
N PRO A 659 -4.91 -22.39 12.21
CA PRO A 659 -5.87 -21.28 12.28
C PRO A 659 -5.27 -19.88 12.04
N TRP A 660 -3.99 -19.67 12.35
CA TRP A 660 -3.28 -18.40 12.21
C TRP A 660 -2.49 -18.24 10.91
N GLY A 661 -2.44 -19.27 10.04
CA GLY A 661 -1.79 -19.21 8.74
C GLY A 661 -1.20 -20.56 8.30
N ILE A 662 -0.63 -20.57 7.08
CA ILE A 662 -0.06 -21.77 6.47
C ILE A 662 1.45 -21.82 6.68
N CYS A 663 1.96 -22.92 7.25
CA CYS A 663 3.40 -23.07 7.50
C CYS A 663 4.18 -23.47 6.23
N SER A 664 5.46 -23.08 6.20
CA SER A 664 6.33 -23.25 5.04
C SER A 664 6.84 -24.68 4.81
N LEU A 665 6.64 -25.57 5.79
CA LEU A 665 6.98 -26.99 5.72
C LEU A 665 6.06 -27.79 6.65
N THR A 666 5.69 -28.99 6.26
CA THR A 666 4.87 -29.85 7.12
C THR A 666 5.60 -30.23 8.40
N GLN A 667 4.86 -30.21 9.53
CA GLN A 667 5.39 -30.57 10.84
C GLN A 667 5.89 -32.03 10.92
N SER A 668 5.53 -32.88 9.97
CA SER A 668 6.03 -34.26 9.90
C SER A 668 7.42 -34.38 9.29
N HIS A 669 7.91 -33.34 8.62
CA HIS A 669 9.21 -33.33 7.96
C HIS A 669 10.36 -33.25 8.99
N GLN A 670 11.48 -33.90 8.70
CA GLN A 670 12.64 -33.93 9.62
C GLN A 670 13.26 -32.55 9.85
N ASP A 671 13.23 -31.66 8.84
CA ASP A 671 13.80 -30.30 8.92
C ASP A 671 12.79 -29.25 9.46
N PHE A 672 11.62 -29.67 9.94
CA PHE A 672 10.63 -28.75 10.48
C PHE A 672 11.08 -28.15 11.81
N HIS A 673 11.06 -26.81 11.87
CA HIS A 673 11.37 -26.00 13.05
C HIS A 673 10.21 -25.02 13.30
N PRO A 674 9.48 -25.15 14.43
CA PRO A 674 8.26 -24.37 14.65
C PRO A 674 8.48 -22.92 15.07
N TYR A 675 9.69 -22.52 15.50
CA TYR A 675 9.96 -21.21 16.09
C TYR A 675 11.08 -20.47 15.35
N HIS A 676 10.80 -19.28 14.89
CA HIS A 676 11.78 -18.40 14.25
C HIS A 676 12.54 -17.58 15.31
N ASP A 677 13.29 -18.28 16.12
CA ASP A 677 14.03 -17.78 17.26
C ASP A 677 15.39 -18.48 17.38
N ASN A 678 16.45 -17.76 17.83
CA ASN A 678 17.75 -18.36 18.10
C ASN A 678 17.67 -19.24 19.34
N ARG A 679 17.87 -20.53 19.16
CA ARG A 679 17.81 -21.54 20.19
C ARG A 679 19.17 -22.24 20.35
N SER A 680 19.37 -22.96 21.48
CA SER A 680 20.55 -23.76 21.65
C SER A 680 20.72 -24.83 20.55
N GLU A 681 19.60 -25.31 20.01
CA GLU A 681 19.56 -26.43 19.07
C GLU A 681 19.66 -25.98 17.61
N TYR A 682 19.30 -24.71 17.26
CA TYR A 682 19.35 -24.22 15.90
C TYR A 682 19.33 -22.69 15.79
N HIS A 683 19.87 -22.17 14.70
CA HIS A 683 19.76 -20.76 14.30
C HIS A 683 18.34 -20.46 13.83
N LYS A 684 17.82 -19.26 14.13
CA LYS A 684 16.46 -18.84 13.74
C LYS A 684 16.13 -19.07 12.25
N ASP A 685 17.11 -18.85 11.35
CA ASP A 685 16.92 -19.00 9.92
C ASP A 685 16.74 -20.45 9.46
N ALA A 686 17.05 -21.44 10.30
CA ALA A 686 16.68 -22.83 10.05
C ALA A 686 15.15 -23.01 9.99
N ALA A 687 14.41 -22.24 10.78
CA ALA A 687 12.95 -22.22 10.79
C ALA A 687 12.36 -21.35 9.68
N TYR A 688 13.10 -20.36 9.17
CA TYR A 688 12.60 -19.27 8.34
C TYR A 688 11.79 -19.75 7.11
N HIS A 689 12.26 -20.82 6.44
CA HIS A 689 11.56 -21.47 5.33
C HIS A 689 11.22 -22.95 5.64
N ASN A 690 11.44 -23.43 6.87
CA ASN A 690 11.18 -24.82 7.26
C ASN A 690 10.30 -24.90 8.51
N GLY A 691 9.15 -24.26 8.47
CA GLY A 691 8.17 -24.31 9.53
C GLY A 691 7.44 -22.98 9.73
N THR A 692 8.17 -21.89 9.78
CA THR A 692 7.61 -20.53 9.95
C THR A 692 6.45 -20.25 9.00
N ILE A 693 5.43 -19.61 9.52
CA ILE A 693 4.27 -19.14 8.75
C ILE A 693 4.60 -17.80 8.14
N TRP A 694 4.36 -17.69 6.85
CA TRP A 694 4.54 -16.44 6.08
C TRP A 694 3.18 -15.83 5.78
N GLY A 695 3.01 -14.54 6.13
CA GLY A 695 1.73 -13.87 6.01
C GLY A 695 1.17 -13.85 4.58
N TRP A 696 2.02 -13.65 3.57
CA TRP A 696 1.58 -13.60 2.17
C TRP A 696 1.04 -14.93 1.63
N ASN A 697 1.52 -16.06 2.15
CA ASN A 697 1.07 -17.39 1.71
C ASN A 697 -0.43 -17.62 1.99
N ALA A 698 -1.01 -16.92 2.95
CA ALA A 698 -2.43 -16.98 3.22
C ALA A 698 -3.28 -16.44 2.06
N GLY A 699 -2.78 -15.46 1.29
CA GLY A 699 -3.50 -14.88 0.17
C GLY A 699 -3.81 -15.89 -0.92
N PHE A 700 -2.80 -16.58 -1.45
CA PHE A 700 -3.04 -17.61 -2.47
C PHE A 700 -3.70 -18.88 -1.89
N THR A 701 -3.60 -19.11 -0.57
CA THR A 701 -4.38 -20.19 0.09
C THR A 701 -5.87 -19.87 0.05
N VAL A 702 -6.29 -18.64 0.34
CA VAL A 702 -7.68 -18.19 0.17
C VAL A 702 -8.12 -18.30 -1.30
N SER A 703 -7.25 -17.89 -2.24
CA SER A 703 -7.52 -18.00 -3.68
C SER A 703 -7.78 -19.46 -4.09
N ALA A 704 -6.92 -20.39 -3.69
CA ALA A 704 -7.09 -21.80 -3.99
C ALA A 704 -8.37 -22.39 -3.36
N LEU A 705 -8.68 -22.04 -2.12
CA LEU A 705 -9.91 -22.48 -1.45
C LEU A 705 -11.16 -21.95 -2.17
N CYS A 706 -11.20 -20.67 -2.55
CA CYS A 706 -12.32 -20.10 -3.31
C CYS A 706 -12.47 -20.75 -4.68
N GLN A 707 -11.36 -20.99 -5.39
CA GLN A 707 -11.35 -21.67 -6.69
C GLN A 707 -12.00 -23.07 -6.64
N PHE A 708 -11.89 -23.75 -5.51
CA PHE A 708 -12.45 -25.08 -5.29
C PHE A 708 -13.75 -25.06 -4.44
N GLY A 709 -14.46 -23.94 -4.40
CA GLY A 709 -15.78 -23.82 -3.74
C GLY A 709 -15.74 -23.92 -2.21
N GLN A 710 -14.57 -23.67 -1.59
CA GLN A 710 -14.39 -23.74 -0.13
C GLN A 710 -14.36 -22.35 0.53
N GLN A 711 -15.17 -21.42 0.01
CA GLN A 711 -15.20 -20.03 0.48
C GLN A 711 -15.57 -19.87 1.95
N ASP A 712 -16.37 -20.73 2.52
CA ASP A 712 -16.70 -20.68 3.96
C ASP A 712 -15.51 -21.06 4.84
N PHE A 713 -14.71 -22.04 4.43
CA PHE A 713 -13.48 -22.40 5.11
C PHE A 713 -12.40 -21.34 4.93
N ALA A 714 -12.25 -20.84 3.69
CA ALA A 714 -11.38 -19.68 3.40
C ALA A 714 -11.71 -18.48 4.28
N TYR A 715 -12.99 -18.24 4.52
CA TYR A 715 -13.43 -17.12 5.35
C TYR A 715 -13.13 -17.30 6.84
N GLN A 716 -13.08 -18.53 7.35
CA GLN A 716 -12.59 -18.77 8.72
C GLN A 716 -11.13 -18.33 8.85
N LEU A 717 -10.28 -18.67 7.86
CA LEU A 717 -8.90 -18.18 7.83
C LEU A 717 -8.86 -16.65 7.74
N SER A 718 -9.61 -16.04 6.82
CA SER A 718 -9.66 -14.58 6.67
C SER A 718 -10.11 -13.86 7.94
N LYS A 719 -11.01 -14.43 8.73
CA LYS A 719 -11.41 -13.87 10.05
C LYS A 719 -10.27 -13.91 11.06
N ASN A 720 -9.50 -14.97 11.10
CA ASN A 720 -8.34 -15.07 11.96
C ASN A 720 -7.24 -14.07 11.56
N LEU A 721 -7.03 -13.87 10.25
CA LEU A 721 -6.11 -12.85 9.74
C LEU A 721 -6.61 -11.43 10.04
N ALA A 722 -7.91 -11.18 9.90
CA ALA A 722 -8.53 -9.91 10.26
C ALA A 722 -8.29 -9.57 11.74
N LYS A 723 -8.41 -10.56 12.63
CA LYS A 723 -8.07 -10.40 14.04
C LYS A 723 -6.59 -10.06 14.24
N GLN A 724 -5.67 -10.68 13.49
CA GLN A 724 -4.24 -10.31 13.54
C GLN A 724 -4.03 -8.85 13.20
N ILE A 725 -4.60 -8.36 12.10
CA ILE A 725 -4.48 -6.95 11.67
C ILE A 725 -4.97 -5.98 12.75
N LEU A 726 -6.11 -6.29 13.37
CA LEU A 726 -6.78 -5.34 14.29
C LEU A 726 -6.26 -5.40 15.72
N THR A 727 -5.70 -6.54 16.18
CA THR A 727 -5.44 -6.75 17.61
C THR A 727 -4.04 -7.29 17.93
N GLN A 728 -3.23 -7.63 16.92
CA GLN A 728 -1.93 -8.27 17.12
C GLN A 728 -0.79 -7.41 16.54
N GLY A 729 0.44 -7.61 17.00
CA GLY A 729 1.64 -6.97 16.48
C GLY A 729 1.52 -5.44 16.33
N HIS A 730 2.08 -4.90 15.25
CA HIS A 730 1.83 -3.51 14.84
C HIS A 730 0.39 -3.40 14.34
N ARG A 731 -0.42 -2.63 15.05
CA ARG A 731 -1.85 -2.51 14.78
C ARG A 731 -2.10 -1.95 13.38
N GLY A 732 -3.12 -2.48 12.72
CA GLY A 732 -3.53 -2.08 11.38
C GLY A 732 -2.72 -2.73 10.24
N THR A 733 -1.72 -3.57 10.55
CA THR A 733 -0.85 -4.23 9.56
C THR A 733 -0.63 -5.71 9.88
N MET A 734 0.19 -6.40 9.09
CA MET A 734 0.60 -7.78 9.31
C MET A 734 2.13 -7.90 9.31
N SER A 735 2.67 -8.73 10.20
CA SER A 735 4.09 -9.08 10.19
C SER A 735 4.47 -9.93 8.97
N GLU A 736 5.76 -10.07 8.76
CA GLU A 736 6.32 -10.97 7.77
C GLU A 736 5.98 -12.42 8.10
N ASN A 737 6.27 -12.84 9.33
CA ASN A 737 6.20 -14.20 9.78
C ASN A 737 5.47 -14.34 11.14
N LEU A 738 5.09 -15.58 11.41
CA LEU A 738 4.66 -16.07 12.73
C LEU A 738 5.37 -17.38 13.01
N ASP A 739 5.58 -17.68 14.29
CA ASP A 739 5.95 -19.03 14.71
C ASP A 739 4.85 -20.02 14.28
N ALA A 740 5.24 -21.22 13.83
CA ALA A 740 4.27 -22.22 13.42
C ALA A 740 3.40 -22.71 14.57
N PHE A 741 3.99 -22.88 15.75
CA PHE A 741 3.28 -23.31 16.95
C PHE A 741 3.00 -22.13 17.87
N GLN A 742 1.75 -21.87 18.14
CA GLN A 742 1.26 -20.79 18.99
C GLN A 742 0.64 -21.34 20.27
N GLN A 743 0.99 -20.75 21.41
CA GLN A 743 0.45 -21.17 22.71
C GLN A 743 -0.91 -20.49 23.02
N ASP A 744 -1.10 -19.29 22.52
CA ASP A 744 -2.30 -18.48 22.72
C ASP A 744 -2.69 -17.78 21.41
N GLU A 745 -3.86 -18.06 20.89
CA GLU A 745 -4.40 -17.46 19.68
C GLU A 745 -4.69 -15.94 19.85
N ASN A 746 -4.76 -15.43 21.07
CA ASN A 746 -4.95 -14.02 21.37
C ASN A 746 -3.64 -13.26 21.58
N ALA A 747 -2.50 -13.96 21.61
CA ALA A 747 -1.17 -13.41 21.80
C ALA A 747 -0.16 -14.15 20.91
N LEU A 748 -0.34 -14.03 19.59
CA LEU A 748 0.49 -14.69 18.60
C LEU A 748 1.93 -14.17 18.67
N VAL A 749 2.89 -15.07 18.57
CA VAL A 749 4.31 -14.75 18.44
C VAL A 749 4.59 -14.43 16.97
N MET A 750 4.73 -13.14 16.69
CA MET A 750 5.09 -12.61 15.38
C MET A 750 6.59 -12.46 15.28
N THR A 751 7.14 -12.75 14.11
CA THR A 751 8.58 -12.72 13.85
C THR A 751 8.85 -12.08 12.49
N GLY A 752 10.14 -11.95 12.12
CA GLY A 752 10.48 -11.22 10.91
C GLY A 752 10.27 -9.72 11.04
N THR A 753 10.01 -9.01 9.94
CA THR A 753 9.66 -7.59 10.00
C THR A 753 8.27 -7.40 10.61
N TYR A 754 8.09 -6.28 11.31
CA TYR A 754 6.85 -6.01 12.03
C TYR A 754 5.68 -5.70 11.11
N ALA A 755 5.98 -5.17 9.92
CA ALA A 755 5.01 -4.83 8.89
C ALA A 755 5.56 -5.23 7.53
N GLN A 756 4.80 -6.01 6.75
CA GLN A 756 5.24 -6.57 5.48
C GLN A 756 4.22 -6.28 4.36
N ALA A 757 4.72 -5.73 3.25
CA ALA A 757 3.89 -5.28 2.14
C ALA A 757 3.05 -6.40 1.53
N TRP A 758 3.68 -7.51 1.14
CA TRP A 758 2.95 -8.61 0.51
C TRP A 758 1.92 -9.27 1.43
N SER A 759 2.17 -9.31 2.75
CA SER A 759 1.23 -9.91 3.70
C SER A 759 -0.11 -9.15 3.73
N VAL A 760 -0.07 -7.82 3.90
CA VAL A 760 -1.29 -7.00 3.92
C VAL A 760 -1.94 -6.87 2.55
N SER A 761 -1.13 -6.83 1.48
CA SER A 761 -1.64 -6.69 0.10
C SER A 761 -2.36 -7.95 -0.36
N GLU A 762 -1.83 -9.12 -0.06
CA GLU A 762 -2.48 -10.40 -0.34
C GLU A 762 -3.82 -10.54 0.41
N PHE A 763 -3.88 -10.14 1.68
CA PHE A 763 -5.14 -10.09 2.41
C PHE A 763 -6.15 -9.11 1.80
N ALA A 764 -5.69 -7.91 1.42
CA ALA A 764 -6.55 -6.87 0.88
C ALA A 764 -7.20 -7.25 -0.45
N ARG A 765 -6.44 -7.91 -1.37
CA ARG A 765 -6.97 -8.29 -2.68
C ARG A 765 -8.01 -9.42 -2.62
N ASN A 766 -7.95 -10.30 -1.61
CA ASN A 766 -8.85 -11.43 -1.51
C ASN A 766 -10.33 -11.02 -1.51
N ALA A 767 -10.68 -9.86 -0.92
CA ALA A 767 -12.05 -9.38 -0.86
C ALA A 767 -12.64 -9.19 -2.27
N GLN A 768 -11.91 -8.57 -3.19
CA GLN A 768 -12.38 -8.28 -4.54
C GLN A 768 -12.07 -9.41 -5.53
N GLN A 769 -10.86 -9.95 -5.51
CA GLN A 769 -10.42 -10.93 -6.52
C GLN A 769 -10.91 -12.35 -6.25
N ASP A 770 -11.00 -12.75 -4.97
CA ASP A 770 -11.39 -14.12 -4.63
C ASP A 770 -12.85 -14.24 -4.18
N TYR A 771 -13.28 -13.47 -3.15
CA TYR A 771 -14.67 -13.56 -2.68
C TYR A 771 -15.68 -12.97 -3.65
N LEU A 772 -15.38 -11.85 -4.31
CA LEU A 772 -16.23 -11.34 -5.39
C LEU A 772 -15.90 -11.97 -6.74
N GLY A 773 -14.74 -12.58 -6.89
CA GLY A 773 -14.29 -13.19 -8.15
C GLY A 773 -14.23 -12.17 -9.28
N PHE A 774 -13.85 -10.91 -8.98
CA PHE A 774 -13.76 -9.85 -9.96
C PHE A 774 -12.46 -9.98 -10.77
N MET A 775 -12.61 -10.31 -12.04
CA MET A 775 -11.52 -10.47 -13.00
C MET A 775 -11.83 -9.63 -14.25
N PRO A 776 -11.45 -8.35 -14.27
CA PRO A 776 -11.52 -7.55 -15.50
C PRO A 776 -10.51 -8.12 -16.52
N ARG A 777 -10.90 -8.11 -17.80
CA ARG A 777 -10.06 -8.49 -18.94
C ARG A 777 -10.28 -7.48 -20.06
N LEU A 778 -10.05 -6.20 -19.73
CA LEU A 778 -10.41 -5.10 -20.62
C LEU A 778 -9.63 -5.13 -21.94
N ALA A 779 -8.37 -5.58 -21.92
CA ALA A 779 -7.60 -5.80 -23.14
C ALA A 779 -8.26 -6.78 -24.12
N GLU A 780 -9.15 -7.65 -23.60
CA GLU A 780 -9.97 -8.59 -24.36
C GLU A 780 -11.44 -8.13 -24.50
N LYS A 781 -11.77 -6.94 -24.01
CA LYS A 781 -13.13 -6.37 -23.92
C LYS A 781 -14.11 -7.27 -23.16
N ARG A 782 -13.63 -7.95 -22.13
CA ARG A 782 -14.41 -8.87 -21.28
C ARG A 782 -14.17 -8.60 -19.82
N MET A 783 -15.13 -8.99 -18.98
CA MET A 783 -15.04 -9.07 -17.53
C MET A 783 -15.66 -10.38 -17.05
N LEU A 784 -15.11 -10.93 -15.99
CA LEU A 784 -15.70 -12.03 -15.25
C LEU A 784 -16.00 -11.57 -13.83
N LEU A 785 -17.16 -11.90 -13.34
CA LEU A 785 -17.59 -11.72 -11.97
C LEU A 785 -18.14 -13.05 -11.46
N HIS A 786 -17.38 -13.74 -10.62
CA HIS A 786 -17.74 -15.07 -10.10
C HIS A 786 -17.77 -15.06 -8.57
N PRO A 787 -18.85 -14.53 -7.95
CA PRO A 787 -18.93 -14.37 -6.51
C PRO A 787 -18.86 -15.71 -5.78
N GLN A 788 -17.84 -15.90 -4.96
CA GLN A 788 -17.63 -16.99 -4.02
C GLN A 788 -17.92 -16.49 -2.59
N LEU A 789 -19.18 -16.12 -2.36
CA LEU A 789 -19.57 -15.43 -1.12
C LEU A 789 -19.71 -16.42 0.04
N PRO A 790 -19.04 -16.15 1.18
CA PRO A 790 -19.29 -16.90 2.41
C PRO A 790 -20.78 -16.94 2.76
N SER A 791 -21.25 -18.09 3.24
CA SER A 791 -22.67 -18.30 3.55
C SER A 791 -23.21 -17.32 4.61
N ARG A 792 -22.33 -16.76 5.44
CA ARG A 792 -22.63 -15.77 6.46
C ARG A 792 -22.95 -14.38 5.90
N TRP A 793 -22.52 -14.08 4.68
CA TRP A 793 -22.74 -12.75 4.10
C TRP A 793 -24.14 -12.63 3.51
N HIS A 794 -24.96 -11.77 4.09
CA HIS A 794 -26.32 -11.49 3.62
C HIS A 794 -26.37 -10.25 2.74
N LYS A 795 -25.44 -9.33 2.92
CA LYS A 795 -25.31 -8.12 2.11
C LYS A 795 -23.85 -7.90 1.74
N VAL A 796 -23.64 -7.65 0.46
CA VAL A 796 -22.35 -7.23 -0.07
C VAL A 796 -22.56 -6.04 -0.97
N LYS A 797 -21.68 -5.06 -0.88
CA LYS A 797 -21.61 -3.90 -1.77
C LYS A 797 -20.16 -3.63 -2.07
N ALA A 798 -19.85 -3.44 -3.34
CA ALA A 798 -18.49 -3.07 -3.75
C ALA A 798 -18.53 -2.10 -4.94
N ARG A 799 -17.54 -1.23 -4.96
CA ARG A 799 -17.17 -0.44 -6.12
C ARG A 799 -15.84 -0.95 -6.65
N LEU A 800 -15.87 -1.60 -7.81
CA LEU A 800 -14.77 -2.36 -8.40
C LEU A 800 -14.14 -1.55 -9.54
N PRO A 801 -12.91 -1.06 -9.40
CA PRO A 801 -12.29 -0.16 -10.37
C PRO A 801 -11.86 -0.91 -11.64
N PHE A 802 -12.02 -0.27 -12.79
CA PHE A 802 -11.48 -0.73 -14.07
C PHE A 802 -11.35 0.43 -15.07
N GLY A 803 -10.48 0.27 -16.06
CA GLY A 803 -10.28 1.27 -17.10
C GLY A 803 -9.83 2.63 -16.53
N GLN A 804 -9.84 3.66 -17.37
CA GLN A 804 -9.54 5.01 -16.89
C GLN A 804 -10.77 5.62 -16.21
N HIS A 805 -10.72 5.75 -14.88
CA HIS A 805 -11.74 6.41 -14.07
C HIS A 805 -13.14 5.82 -14.23
N ASN A 806 -13.25 4.50 -14.36
CA ASN A 806 -14.51 3.78 -14.37
C ASN A 806 -14.56 2.76 -13.23
N ALA A 807 -15.77 2.37 -12.85
CA ALA A 807 -15.99 1.32 -11.87
C ALA A 807 -17.30 0.59 -12.09
N LEU A 808 -17.34 -0.63 -11.58
CA LEU A 808 -18.52 -1.46 -11.52
C LEU A 808 -19.09 -1.43 -10.11
N LEU A 809 -20.33 -0.95 -9.95
CA LEU A 809 -21.04 -1.07 -8.68
C LEU A 809 -21.68 -2.45 -8.65
N PHE A 810 -21.27 -3.27 -7.70
CA PHE A 810 -21.78 -4.61 -7.49
C PHE A 810 -22.45 -4.73 -6.13
N THR A 811 -23.66 -5.26 -6.09
CA THR A 811 -24.35 -5.54 -4.83
C THR A 811 -24.98 -6.92 -4.84
N VAL A 812 -24.94 -7.58 -3.69
CA VAL A 812 -25.67 -8.82 -3.42
C VAL A 812 -26.49 -8.66 -2.15
N THR A 813 -27.75 -9.05 -2.19
CA THR A 813 -28.62 -9.10 -1.01
C THR A 813 -29.27 -10.46 -0.91
N ARG A 814 -29.13 -11.13 0.24
CA ARG A 814 -29.81 -12.37 0.60
C ARG A 814 -30.96 -12.02 1.53
N GLN A 815 -32.20 -12.32 1.12
CA GLN A 815 -33.41 -12.12 1.89
C GLN A 815 -33.90 -13.47 2.42
N ASN A 816 -33.77 -13.71 3.70
CA ASN A 816 -34.34 -14.86 4.39
C ASN A 816 -35.68 -14.43 5.00
N ASN A 817 -36.78 -14.65 4.32
CA ASN A 817 -38.10 -14.47 4.93
C ASN A 817 -38.38 -15.66 5.84
N THR A 818 -38.62 -15.38 7.12
CA THR A 818 -39.01 -16.39 8.14
C THR A 818 -40.17 -17.24 7.63
N GLY A 819 -39.86 -18.47 7.18
CA GLY A 819 -40.85 -19.45 6.73
C GLY A 819 -41.16 -19.48 5.24
N GLN A 820 -40.58 -18.66 4.39
CA GLN A 820 -40.79 -18.64 2.93
C GLN A 820 -39.52 -18.17 2.17
N SER A 821 -39.23 -18.89 1.12
CA SER A 821 -38.25 -18.66 0.01
C SER A 821 -36.96 -17.87 0.28
N ASN A 822 -35.81 -18.53 0.04
CA ASN A 822 -34.51 -17.90 -0.01
C ASN A 822 -34.39 -17.10 -1.33
N THR A 823 -34.26 -15.78 -1.24
CA THR A 823 -34.12 -14.91 -2.41
C THR A 823 -32.74 -14.23 -2.41
N LEU A 824 -31.98 -14.41 -3.48
CA LEU A 824 -30.72 -13.71 -3.76
C LEU A 824 -30.98 -12.67 -4.86
N ILE A 825 -30.55 -11.44 -4.62
CA ILE A 825 -30.63 -10.33 -5.57
C ILE A 825 -29.22 -9.85 -5.86
N TYR A 826 -28.81 -9.97 -7.12
CA TYR A 826 -27.55 -9.45 -7.62
C TYR A 826 -27.82 -8.20 -8.46
N SER A 827 -27.04 -7.14 -8.28
CA SER A 827 -27.10 -5.95 -9.11
C SER A 827 -25.70 -5.60 -9.61
N VAL A 828 -25.60 -5.34 -10.90
CA VAL A 828 -24.40 -4.97 -11.62
C VAL A 828 -24.67 -3.66 -12.35
N LYS A 829 -23.95 -2.59 -12.00
CA LYS A 829 -24.16 -1.27 -12.58
C LYS A 829 -22.82 -0.61 -12.91
N PRO A 830 -22.52 -0.30 -14.18
CA PRO A 830 -21.35 0.49 -14.51
C PRO A 830 -21.55 1.96 -14.12
N GLU A 831 -20.51 2.64 -13.68
CA GLU A 831 -20.56 4.11 -13.51
C GLU A 831 -20.59 4.84 -14.85
N ARG A 832 -19.79 4.33 -15.81
CA ARG A 832 -19.82 4.76 -17.21
C ARG A 832 -20.07 3.54 -18.06
N VAL A 833 -20.92 3.67 -19.04
CA VAL A 833 -21.24 2.58 -19.96
C VAL A 833 -20.07 2.29 -20.89
N GLU A 834 -19.80 1.00 -21.07
CA GLU A 834 -18.75 0.45 -21.96
C GLU A 834 -19.38 -0.64 -22.85
N PRO A 835 -20.20 -0.27 -23.84
CA PRO A 835 -21.07 -1.22 -24.58
C PRO A 835 -20.27 -2.27 -25.37
N GLU A 836 -18.99 -2.03 -25.63
CA GLU A 836 -18.11 -3.02 -26.27
C GLU A 836 -17.59 -4.09 -25.30
N VAL A 837 -17.67 -3.84 -23.97
CA VAL A 837 -17.24 -4.77 -22.94
C VAL A 837 -18.39 -5.72 -22.60
N GLN A 838 -18.10 -7.02 -22.66
CA GLN A 838 -19.03 -8.07 -22.22
C GLN A 838 -18.67 -8.50 -20.80
N ILE A 839 -19.65 -8.49 -19.90
CA ILE A 839 -19.49 -9.04 -18.56
C ILE A 839 -20.19 -10.40 -18.47
N THR A 840 -19.52 -11.36 -17.85
CA THR A 840 -20.12 -12.64 -17.46
C THR A 840 -20.22 -12.71 -15.95
N LEU A 841 -21.44 -12.71 -15.43
CA LEU A 841 -21.73 -12.98 -14.03
C LEU A 841 -22.03 -14.48 -13.87
N VAL A 842 -21.27 -15.14 -13.00
CA VAL A 842 -21.48 -16.56 -12.67
C VAL A 842 -22.24 -16.67 -11.36
N LEU A 843 -23.39 -17.31 -11.38
CA LEU A 843 -24.19 -17.56 -10.17
C LEU A 843 -24.11 -19.04 -9.82
N GLU A 844 -23.72 -19.31 -8.58
CA GLU A 844 -23.67 -20.66 -8.03
C GLU A 844 -25.04 -21.11 -7.53
N LEU A 845 -25.56 -22.21 -8.08
CA LEU A 845 -26.71 -22.95 -7.54
C LEU A 845 -26.23 -24.25 -6.89
N GLU A 846 -27.18 -25.11 -6.47
CA GLU A 846 -26.85 -26.36 -5.79
C GLU A 846 -25.99 -27.29 -6.68
N ASP A 847 -26.47 -27.60 -7.88
CA ASP A 847 -25.82 -28.53 -8.82
C ASP A 847 -25.35 -27.88 -10.12
N THR A 848 -25.61 -26.60 -10.33
CA THR A 848 -25.32 -25.92 -11.60
C THR A 848 -24.75 -24.52 -11.36
N GLN A 849 -24.00 -24.04 -12.36
CA GLN A 849 -23.60 -22.65 -12.50
C GLN A 849 -24.39 -22.00 -13.64
N LEU A 850 -24.89 -20.80 -13.38
CA LEU A 850 -25.53 -19.97 -14.38
C LEU A 850 -24.57 -18.87 -14.84
N HIS A 851 -24.13 -18.96 -16.09
CA HIS A 851 -23.29 -17.94 -16.70
C HIS A 851 -24.16 -16.94 -17.45
N LEU A 852 -24.28 -15.73 -16.92
CA LEU A 852 -25.07 -14.64 -17.47
C LEU A 852 -24.12 -13.66 -18.17
N THR A 853 -24.15 -13.66 -19.52
CA THR A 853 -23.29 -12.77 -20.32
C THR A 853 -24.12 -11.66 -20.93
N PHE A 854 -23.72 -10.41 -20.73
CA PHE A 854 -24.42 -9.21 -21.21
C PHE A 854 -23.44 -8.06 -21.45
N PRO A 855 -23.79 -7.09 -22.33
CA PRO A 855 -22.96 -5.92 -22.56
C PRO A 855 -23.03 -4.95 -21.36
N LEU A 856 -21.91 -4.26 -21.09
CA LEU A 856 -21.83 -3.30 -20.00
C LEU A 856 -22.38 -1.91 -20.43
N ASN A 857 -23.65 -1.88 -20.86
CA ASN A 857 -24.33 -0.71 -21.41
C ASN A 857 -25.34 -0.08 -20.46
N GLU A 858 -25.83 -0.82 -19.46
CA GLU A 858 -26.80 -0.37 -18.46
C GLU A 858 -26.70 -1.15 -17.15
N ALA A 859 -27.54 -0.82 -16.20
CA ALA A 859 -27.65 -1.56 -14.93
C ALA A 859 -28.49 -2.82 -15.11
N HIS A 860 -27.99 -3.95 -14.65
CA HIS A 860 -28.68 -5.23 -14.63
C HIS A 860 -28.93 -5.73 -13.21
N SER A 861 -30.11 -6.35 -13.00
CA SER A 861 -30.44 -7.00 -11.73
C SER A 861 -30.95 -8.42 -11.99
N PHE A 862 -30.40 -9.36 -11.23
CA PHE A 862 -30.74 -10.78 -11.34
C PHE A 862 -31.29 -11.30 -10.02
N ILE A 863 -32.42 -11.97 -10.07
CA ILE A 863 -33.09 -12.47 -8.88
C ILE A 863 -33.16 -13.99 -8.98
N VAL A 864 -32.57 -14.66 -8.01
CA VAL A 864 -32.68 -16.10 -7.82
C VAL A 864 -33.56 -16.36 -6.61
N ARG A 865 -34.69 -17.04 -6.81
CA ARG A 865 -35.60 -17.39 -5.74
C ARG A 865 -35.78 -18.91 -5.70
N ASP A 866 -35.46 -19.52 -4.56
CA ASP A 866 -35.54 -20.98 -4.35
C ASP A 866 -34.81 -21.78 -5.44
N GLY A 867 -33.59 -21.32 -5.81
CA GLY A 867 -32.78 -21.92 -6.86
C GLY A 867 -33.24 -21.65 -8.30
N GLN A 868 -34.31 -20.84 -8.50
CA GLN A 868 -34.78 -20.49 -9.83
C GLN A 868 -34.51 -19.04 -10.19
N LEU A 869 -33.91 -18.85 -11.34
CA LEU A 869 -33.63 -17.52 -11.91
C LEU A 869 -34.95 -16.95 -12.48
N LYS A 870 -35.24 -15.68 -12.18
CA LYS A 870 -36.34 -14.95 -12.80
C LYS A 870 -36.09 -14.68 -14.29
N PRO A 871 -37.12 -14.40 -15.10
CA PRO A 871 -36.95 -14.08 -16.51
C PRO A 871 -35.93 -12.98 -16.73
N LEU A 872 -35.09 -13.16 -17.76
CA LEU A 872 -33.99 -12.28 -18.13
C LEU A 872 -34.43 -11.26 -19.19
N ALA A 873 -33.72 -10.15 -19.25
CA ALA A 873 -33.78 -9.22 -20.36
C ALA A 873 -33.27 -9.89 -21.67
N PRO A 874 -33.77 -9.49 -22.85
CA PRO A 874 -33.44 -10.16 -24.11
C PRO A 874 -31.99 -10.18 -24.50
N GLU A 875 -31.23 -9.19 -24.05
CA GLU A 875 -29.78 -9.03 -24.30
C GLU A 875 -28.88 -9.92 -23.43
N VAL A 876 -29.45 -10.56 -22.40
CA VAL A 876 -28.69 -11.44 -21.49
C VAL A 876 -28.65 -12.86 -22.05
N ILE A 877 -27.48 -13.35 -22.31
CA ILE A 877 -27.24 -14.74 -22.76
C ILE A 877 -27.01 -15.60 -21.52
N LEU A 878 -27.86 -16.61 -21.35
CA LEU A 878 -27.73 -17.61 -20.28
C LEU A 878 -27.06 -18.88 -20.81
N THR A 879 -26.00 -19.29 -20.16
CA THR A 879 -25.41 -20.64 -20.32
C THR A 879 -25.48 -21.36 -18.99
N VAL A 880 -25.96 -22.59 -18.99
CA VAL A 880 -26.02 -23.44 -17.79
C VAL A 880 -24.91 -24.48 -17.88
N VAL A 881 -24.13 -24.57 -16.82
CA VAL A 881 -22.99 -25.50 -16.72
C VAL A 881 -23.16 -26.32 -15.45
N ASP A 882 -22.78 -27.59 -15.50
CA ASP A 882 -22.77 -28.43 -14.30
C ASP A 882 -21.72 -27.88 -13.30
N LYS A 883 -22.12 -27.75 -12.05
CA LYS A 883 -21.21 -27.29 -11.00
C LYS A 883 -20.20 -28.39 -10.69
N PRO A 884 -18.90 -28.08 -10.71
CA PRO A 884 -17.91 -29.04 -10.27
C PRO A 884 -18.13 -29.47 -8.81
N HIS A 885 -18.11 -30.76 -8.56
CA HIS A 885 -18.25 -31.33 -7.22
C HIS A 885 -16.89 -31.83 -6.73
N TYR A 886 -16.42 -31.28 -5.62
CA TYR A 886 -15.12 -31.58 -5.04
C TYR A 886 -15.25 -32.41 -3.77
N ALA A 887 -15.66 -33.68 -3.91
CA ALA A 887 -15.94 -34.59 -2.78
C ALA A 887 -14.77 -34.74 -1.78
N LEU A 888 -13.54 -34.61 -2.25
CA LEU A 888 -12.35 -34.68 -1.36
C LEU A 888 -12.24 -33.51 -0.39
N LEU A 889 -12.88 -32.38 -0.67
CA LEU A 889 -12.80 -31.16 0.13
C LEU A 889 -13.95 -31.00 1.12
N GLU A 890 -14.86 -31.96 1.17
CA GLU A 890 -15.88 -32.00 2.21
C GLU A 890 -15.23 -32.15 3.60
N ASN A 891 -15.66 -31.34 4.57
CA ASN A 891 -15.23 -31.39 5.96
C ASN A 891 -13.71 -31.09 6.19
N LEU A 892 -13.17 -30.09 5.50
CA LEU A 892 -11.82 -29.58 5.77
C LEU A 892 -11.69 -29.09 7.23
N SER A 893 -10.51 -29.32 7.81
CA SER A 893 -10.17 -28.85 9.15
C SER A 893 -8.75 -28.30 9.18
N PHE A 894 -8.52 -27.31 10.06
CA PHE A 894 -7.17 -26.80 10.31
C PHE A 894 -6.26 -27.88 10.90
N ALA A 895 -4.99 -27.87 10.50
CA ALA A 895 -3.94 -28.66 11.14
C ALA A 895 -3.81 -28.26 12.62
N GLN A 896 -3.40 -29.23 13.43
CA GLN A 896 -3.14 -29.01 14.86
C GLN A 896 -1.66 -29.22 15.18
N PRO A 897 -1.05 -28.38 16.06
CA PRO A 897 0.34 -28.56 16.45
C PRO A 897 0.59 -29.93 17.12
N ASP A 898 1.60 -30.64 16.63
CA ASP A 898 2.09 -31.86 17.29
C ASP A 898 3.13 -31.51 18.38
N TRP A 899 2.66 -31.15 19.56
CA TRP A 899 3.49 -30.71 20.66
C TRP A 899 4.50 -31.78 21.17
N GLN A 900 4.27 -33.05 20.88
CA GLN A 900 5.13 -34.13 21.36
C GLN A 900 6.33 -34.37 20.46
N ARG A 901 6.18 -34.15 19.17
CA ARG A 901 7.18 -34.48 18.14
C ARG A 901 8.40 -33.56 18.13
N LYS A 902 8.28 -32.33 18.63
CA LYS A 902 9.31 -31.30 18.49
C LYS A 902 10.68 -31.61 19.11
N HIS A 903 10.76 -32.37 20.21
CA HIS A 903 12.03 -32.57 20.92
C HIS A 903 12.94 -33.66 20.30
N HIS A 904 12.38 -34.71 19.73
CA HIS A 904 13.16 -35.75 19.05
C HIS A 904 13.70 -35.37 17.68
N ALA A 905 13.00 -34.49 16.98
CA ALA A 905 13.37 -34.04 15.65
C ALA A 905 14.60 -33.12 15.64
N LEU A 906 14.81 -32.29 16.66
CA LEU A 906 15.83 -31.24 16.66
C LEU A 906 17.26 -31.76 16.61
N GLN A 907 17.59 -32.87 17.34
CA GLN A 907 18.93 -33.46 17.34
C GLN A 907 19.29 -34.20 16.04
N GLN A 908 18.32 -34.84 15.39
CA GLN A 908 18.54 -35.51 14.12
C GLN A 908 18.71 -34.52 12.96
N GLN A 909 18.07 -33.41 13.03
CA GLN A 909 18.07 -32.38 11.98
C GLN A 909 19.43 -31.69 11.82
N ASP A 910 20.15 -31.46 12.91
CA ASP A 910 21.50 -30.85 12.85
C ASP A 910 22.50 -31.74 12.13
N TYR A 911 22.44 -33.06 12.31
CA TYR A 911 23.30 -34.00 11.62
C TYR A 911 22.99 -34.08 10.11
N LEU A 912 21.71 -34.16 9.75
CA LEU A 912 21.28 -34.21 8.35
C LEU A 912 21.55 -32.89 7.61
N ARG A 913 21.45 -31.76 8.30
CA ARG A 913 21.81 -30.45 7.75
C ARG A 913 23.32 -30.35 7.49
N GLN A 914 24.16 -30.80 8.44
CA GLN A 914 25.62 -30.82 8.27
C GLN A 914 26.02 -31.71 7.11
N LYS A 915 25.32 -32.83 6.90
CA LYS A 915 25.55 -33.73 5.77
C LYS A 915 25.19 -33.07 4.44
N ARG A 916 24.02 -32.41 4.36
CA ARG A 916 23.62 -31.64 3.16
C ARG A 916 24.56 -30.48 2.86
N MET A 917 25.10 -29.83 3.89
CA MET A 917 26.13 -28.79 3.73
C MET A 917 27.39 -29.37 3.10
N ALA A 918 27.84 -30.56 3.52
CA ALA A 918 28.99 -31.22 2.95
C ALA A 918 28.75 -31.69 1.51
N ASP A 919 27.57 -32.25 1.23
CA ASP A 919 27.17 -32.70 -0.10
C ASP A 919 27.04 -31.54 -1.09
N ASN A 920 26.47 -30.39 -0.66
CA ASN A 920 26.32 -29.21 -1.51
C ASN A 920 27.65 -28.46 -1.72
N LEU A 921 28.57 -28.50 -0.78
CA LEU A 921 29.93 -27.95 -0.97
C LEU A 921 30.72 -28.79 -1.98
N ALA A 922 30.57 -30.11 -1.95
CA ALA A 922 31.18 -31.00 -2.95
C ALA A 922 30.64 -30.78 -4.38
N LEU A 923 29.34 -30.44 -4.50
CA LEU A 923 28.72 -30.11 -5.79
C LEU A 923 29.05 -28.71 -6.32
N ALA A 924 29.53 -27.81 -5.45
CA ALA A 924 29.93 -26.44 -5.85
C ALA A 924 31.42 -26.36 -6.26
N GLU A 925 32.20 -27.42 -6.00
CA GLU A 925 33.61 -27.53 -6.42
C GLU A 925 33.77 -28.29 -7.75
N ASP A 926 32.71 -29.02 -8.24
CA ASP A 926 32.61 -29.60 -9.57
C ASP A 926 31.87 -28.63 -10.54
#